data_bf8fbdf62076300f9e84174900ea5563
#
_entry.id   bf8fbdf62076300f9e84174900ea5563
#
_cell.length_a   1.000
_cell.length_b   1.000
_cell.length_c   1.000
_cell.angle_alpha   90.00
_cell.angle_beta   90.00
_cell.angle_gamma   90.00
#
_symmetry.space_group_name_H-M   'P 1'
#
loop_
_entity.id
_entity.type
_entity.pdbx_description
1 polymer ?
#
loop_
_entity_poly.entity_id
_entity_poly.type
_entity_poly.pdbx_seq_one_letter_code
_entity_poly.pdbx_strand_id
1 'polypeptide(L)'
;MSARRKLQAAVTAAVALLGLTAVAPAATAAPTAAVPAAAATADWLHTDGNRIVDEAGNEVWLTGANWFGFNASERVFHGLWSGNLESITRQMAQRGINIVRVPISTQLLLEWKAGQTIRPNVNTYVNPELDGLNNLQVFDHWLALCEEYGLKVMLDVHSAEADNSGHVYPVWWKGSITPEQFFQGWEWITTRYRTNDTIVAMDIKNEPHGTPNDPQRAKWDSSTDQDNFKYACETAGRRILAINPNLLILCEGIEIYPRAGATWNSPNTNPDRSPNYHYNWWGGNLRGVAEHPVNLGAQQDQLVYSPHDYGPLVYEQPWFAGDFDKDSLTNDVWRPNWFYIHEQNIAPLLVGEWGGRLGQDARQDRWMAALRDLMIENGIHHTFWCLNPNSGDTGGLLLDDWASWDETKYNQMLKPALWQHNGKFVGLDHDVRLGGAGSTTGISLAERYAGGPGPGDTTAPTAPGRPTATDVTATAATLNWAAATDDVGVTSYEVLRTTGSAAATVVGTVSGTTYRATGLSASTSYTFTVRARDAAGNVSAASPPSTVTTTAGNDNGNGDAGCSATYRVVSSWQGGYQAEVTVRNTGTAAITGWTVTWTAPAGTTIASLWNGRLTTSGTTVTVRNEPYNGQLAAGTSTTFGLTGSGSGTPSGLTCAAS
;
A
#
# COMPACT_ATOMS: atom_id res chain seq x y z
N MET A 1 62.77 25.33 37.07
CA MET A 1 63.33 26.58 37.65
C MET A 1 62.50 27.74 37.13
N SER A 2 61.69 28.27 37.99
CA SER A 2 61.67 29.64 38.56
C SER A 2 61.26 30.71 37.54
N ALA A 3 60.41 31.60 37.73
CA ALA A 3 59.46 32.07 38.74
C ALA A 3 58.98 33.47 38.32
N ARG A 4 57.75 33.78 38.52
CA ARG A 4 57.09 35.00 39.04
C ARG A 4 57.65 36.38 38.60
N ARG A 5 56.78 37.34 38.21
CA ARG A 5 56.20 38.31 39.16
C ARG A 5 55.27 39.32 38.48
N LYS A 6 54.21 39.65 39.23
CA LYS A 6 53.22 40.75 39.09
C LYS A 6 53.92 42.13 39.19
N LEU A 7 53.30 43.20 38.65
CA LEU A 7 53.23 44.51 39.34
C LEU A 7 52.01 45.32 38.87
N GLN A 8 51.26 45.82 39.91
CA GLN A 8 50.21 46.84 39.85
C GLN A 8 50.84 48.23 40.03
N ALA A 9 50.19 49.31 39.55
CA ALA A 9 49.97 50.64 40.14
C ALA A 9 49.29 51.55 39.10
N ALA A 10 48.19 52.15 39.23
CA ALA A 10 47.55 53.10 40.11
C ALA A 10 47.88 54.61 39.81
N VAL A 11 46.80 55.32 39.39
CA VAL A 11 46.37 56.68 39.75
C VAL A 11 47.15 57.87 39.12
N THR A 12 46.49 58.81 38.37
CA THR A 12 46.08 60.12 38.87
C THR A 12 45.13 60.85 37.91
N ALA A 13 44.14 61.52 38.47
CA ALA A 13 43.10 62.32 37.81
C ALA A 13 43.66 63.73 37.38
N ALA A 14 43.06 64.28 36.34
CA ALA A 14 43.03 65.74 36.11
C ALA A 14 41.67 66.10 35.48
N VAL A 15 40.96 66.97 36.19
CA VAL A 15 39.69 67.60 35.81
C VAL A 15 40.00 68.81 34.91
N ALA A 16 39.29 68.94 33.80
CA ALA A 16 39.08 70.21 33.12
C ALA A 16 37.62 70.23 32.53
N LEU A 17 36.84 71.14 33.10
CA LEU A 17 35.52 71.54 32.51
C LEU A 17 35.77 72.43 31.30
N LEU A 18 34.91 72.18 30.22
CA LEU A 18 34.30 73.29 29.46
C LEU A 18 33.45 72.70 28.30
N GLY A 19 32.22 73.18 28.21
CA GLY A 19 31.46 73.32 26.95
C GLY A 19 30.34 72.29 26.70
N LEU A 20 29.16 72.55 27.23
CA LEU A 20 27.93 71.89 26.77
C LEU A 20 27.55 72.35 25.34
N THR A 21 27.46 71.38 24.42
CA THR A 21 26.55 71.44 23.29
C THR A 21 25.80 70.12 23.25
N ALA A 22 24.49 70.15 23.50
CA ALA A 22 23.60 69.01 23.48
C ALA A 22 23.43 68.52 22.03
N VAL A 23 23.97 67.36 21.73
CA VAL A 23 23.63 66.59 20.56
C VAL A 23 22.77 65.41 21.07
N ALA A 24 21.52 65.32 20.57
CA ALA A 24 20.62 64.22 20.92
C ALA A 24 21.23 62.86 20.48
N PRO A 25 21.20 61.82 21.31
CA PRO A 25 21.68 60.51 20.91
C PRO A 25 20.70 59.90 19.90
N ALA A 26 21.28 59.47 18.76
CA ALA A 26 20.56 58.58 17.81
C ALA A 26 20.15 57.29 18.58
N ALA A 27 18.88 56.97 18.52
CA ALA A 27 18.36 55.73 19.04
C ALA A 27 19.02 54.55 18.30
N THR A 28 19.90 53.83 18.96
CA THR A 28 20.35 52.51 18.52
C THR A 28 19.17 51.58 18.59
N ALA A 29 18.69 51.11 17.40
CA ALA A 29 17.72 50.03 17.34
C ALA A 29 18.27 48.83 18.11
N ALA A 30 17.47 48.33 19.06
CA ALA A 30 17.78 47.08 19.73
C ALA A 30 17.88 45.95 18.66
N PRO A 31 18.85 45.02 18.81
CA PRO A 31 18.86 43.89 17.93
C PRO A 31 17.52 43.14 18.07
N THR A 32 16.82 43.01 16.95
CA THR A 32 15.64 42.11 16.86
C THR A 32 16.13 40.73 17.31
N ALA A 33 15.54 40.21 18.36
CA ALA A 33 15.75 38.83 18.77
C ALA A 33 15.47 37.96 17.53
N ALA A 34 16.47 37.18 17.13
CA ALA A 34 16.25 36.15 16.11
C ALA A 34 15.11 35.29 16.59
N VAL A 35 14.04 35.21 15.80
CA VAL A 35 12.99 34.19 15.99
C VAL A 35 13.75 32.86 16.00
N PRO A 36 13.62 32.03 17.05
CA PRO A 36 14.22 30.70 16.98
C PRO A 36 13.71 30.03 15.72
N ALA A 37 14.61 29.49 14.89
CA ALA A 37 14.21 28.62 13.79
C ALA A 37 13.26 27.56 14.38
N ALA A 38 12.10 27.40 13.76
CA ALA A 38 11.23 26.29 14.12
C ALA A 38 12.10 25.02 14.11
N ALA A 39 11.98 24.19 15.13
CA ALA A 39 12.64 22.88 15.10
C ALA A 39 12.20 22.19 13.80
N ALA A 40 13.16 21.63 13.05
CA ALA A 40 12.85 20.86 11.86
C ALA A 40 11.80 19.80 12.22
N THR A 41 10.74 19.71 11.43
CA THR A 41 9.69 18.71 11.62
C THR A 41 10.32 17.36 11.29
N ALA A 42 10.20 16.39 12.19
CA ALA A 42 10.67 15.03 11.87
C ALA A 42 9.74 14.41 10.81
N ASP A 43 10.31 13.64 9.88
CA ASP A 43 9.58 13.09 8.72
C ASP A 43 9.07 11.66 8.95
N TRP A 44 8.63 11.37 10.18
CA TRP A 44 8.11 10.05 10.52
C TRP A 44 6.74 9.80 9.91
N LEU A 45 6.49 8.53 9.59
CA LEU A 45 5.28 8.07 8.93
C LEU A 45 4.57 7.01 9.79
N HIS A 46 3.25 6.92 9.65
CA HIS A 46 2.45 5.85 10.24
C HIS A 46 1.28 5.46 9.34
N THR A 47 0.57 4.39 9.69
CA THR A 47 -0.53 3.88 8.87
C THR A 47 -1.89 4.27 9.45
N ASP A 48 -2.83 4.63 8.57
CA ASP A 48 -4.24 4.88 8.89
C ASP A 48 -5.13 4.08 7.93
N GLY A 49 -5.59 2.93 8.38
CA GLY A 49 -6.29 1.97 7.50
C GLY A 49 -5.36 1.46 6.39
N ASN A 50 -5.75 1.65 5.13
CA ASN A 50 -4.95 1.26 3.97
C ASN A 50 -4.05 2.40 3.41
N ARG A 51 -3.85 3.48 4.17
CA ARG A 51 -3.04 4.64 3.80
C ARG A 51 -1.80 4.75 4.68
N ILE A 52 -0.76 5.39 4.15
CA ILE A 52 0.37 5.89 4.94
C ILE A 52 0.20 7.40 5.06
N VAL A 53 0.42 7.93 6.26
CA VAL A 53 0.26 9.34 6.58
C VAL A 53 1.48 9.87 7.34
N ASP A 54 1.70 11.19 7.27
CA ASP A 54 2.68 11.90 8.09
C ASP A 54 2.16 12.12 9.53
N GLU A 55 2.98 12.72 10.39
CA GLU A 55 2.59 13.03 11.78
C GLU A 55 1.40 14.00 11.88
N ALA A 56 1.10 14.77 10.84
CA ALA A 56 -0.05 15.66 10.76
C ALA A 56 -1.31 14.96 10.24
N GLY A 57 -1.21 13.70 9.82
CA GLY A 57 -2.30 12.91 9.24
C GLY A 57 -2.51 13.16 7.74
N ASN A 58 -1.58 13.83 7.07
CA ASN A 58 -1.64 14.01 5.63
C ASN A 58 -1.21 12.73 4.93
N GLU A 59 -1.98 12.29 3.93
CA GLU A 59 -1.66 11.11 3.14
C GLU A 59 -0.38 11.32 2.33
N VAL A 60 0.49 10.32 2.33
CA VAL A 60 1.72 10.32 1.53
C VAL A 60 1.78 9.11 0.62
N TRP A 61 2.46 9.24 -0.52
CA TRP A 61 2.68 8.14 -1.45
C TRP A 61 4.16 7.87 -1.61
N LEU A 62 4.59 6.70 -1.15
CA LEU A 62 5.93 6.19 -1.32
C LEU A 62 6.03 5.62 -2.73
N THR A 63 6.74 6.29 -3.61
CA THR A 63 6.91 5.93 -5.01
C THR A 63 8.38 5.99 -5.39
N GLY A 64 8.98 4.83 -5.61
CA GLY A 64 10.44 4.77 -5.66
C GLY A 64 11.03 3.69 -6.55
N ALA A 65 12.28 3.37 -6.26
CA ALA A 65 13.02 2.33 -6.94
C ALA A 65 13.98 1.61 -6.00
N ASN A 66 14.38 0.40 -6.40
CA ASN A 66 15.39 -0.39 -5.72
C ASN A 66 16.78 -0.07 -6.27
N TRP A 67 17.79 0.03 -5.41
CA TRP A 67 19.21 0.11 -5.79
C TRP A 67 20.01 -0.89 -4.98
N PHE A 68 20.44 -1.98 -5.61
CA PHE A 68 21.11 -3.07 -4.95
C PHE A 68 22.65 -3.01 -5.03
N GLY A 69 23.30 -3.83 -4.20
CA GLY A 69 24.75 -4.01 -4.14
C GLY A 69 25.29 -4.23 -2.74
N PHE A 70 24.66 -3.65 -1.70
CA PHE A 70 25.07 -3.89 -0.32
C PHE A 70 24.73 -5.32 0.17
N ASN A 71 23.75 -5.97 -0.44
CA ASN A 71 23.45 -7.39 -0.23
C ASN A 71 24.41 -8.34 -0.93
N ALA A 72 25.14 -7.86 -1.92
CA ALA A 72 26.03 -8.63 -2.78
C ALA A 72 27.44 -8.77 -2.19
N SER A 73 28.30 -9.54 -2.85
CA SER A 73 29.70 -9.74 -2.47
C SER A 73 30.52 -8.44 -2.42
N GLU A 74 30.11 -7.45 -3.19
CA GLU A 74 30.72 -6.11 -3.27
C GLU A 74 30.49 -5.28 -2.01
N ARG A 75 29.40 -5.52 -1.26
CA ARG A 75 29.02 -4.81 -0.02
C ARG A 75 29.00 -3.30 -0.16
N VAL A 76 28.64 -2.81 -1.35
CA VAL A 76 28.47 -1.40 -1.71
C VAL A 76 27.57 -1.36 -2.94
N PHE A 77 26.90 -0.24 -3.19
CA PHE A 77 26.06 -0.10 -4.39
C PHE A 77 26.78 -0.52 -5.66
N HIS A 78 26.11 -1.34 -6.45
CA HIS A 78 26.60 -1.64 -7.80
C HIS A 78 26.57 -0.37 -8.66
N GLY A 79 27.51 -0.29 -9.58
CA GLY A 79 27.65 0.85 -10.50
C GLY A 79 28.71 1.85 -10.10
N LEU A 80 29.18 1.88 -8.84
CA LEU A 80 30.20 2.85 -8.39
C LEU A 80 31.59 2.61 -8.98
N TRP A 81 31.77 1.55 -9.77
CA TRP A 81 32.95 1.33 -10.60
C TRP A 81 32.98 2.19 -11.88
N SER A 82 31.83 2.83 -12.27
CA SER A 82 31.71 3.71 -13.44
C SER A 82 30.82 4.92 -13.22
N GLY A 83 29.72 4.77 -12.48
CA GLY A 83 28.79 5.85 -12.13
C GLY A 83 29.24 6.67 -10.94
N ASN A 84 28.79 7.92 -10.86
CA ASN A 84 29.03 8.82 -9.72
C ASN A 84 27.85 8.75 -8.74
N LEU A 85 28.15 8.51 -7.47
CA LEU A 85 27.18 8.30 -6.38
C LEU A 85 26.21 9.48 -6.22
N GLU A 86 26.74 10.69 -6.10
CA GLU A 86 25.94 11.90 -5.93
C GLU A 86 25.06 12.16 -7.17
N SER A 87 25.65 12.03 -8.38
CA SER A 87 24.92 12.26 -9.63
C SER A 87 23.73 11.30 -9.78
N ILE A 88 23.91 10.02 -9.46
CA ILE A 88 22.83 9.01 -9.52
C ILE A 88 21.77 9.36 -8.48
N THR A 89 22.15 9.65 -7.24
CA THR A 89 21.22 10.00 -6.14
C THR A 89 20.41 11.24 -6.47
N ARG A 90 21.05 12.29 -6.94
CA ARG A 90 20.39 13.53 -7.38
C ARG A 90 19.44 13.30 -8.55
N GLN A 91 19.84 12.51 -9.55
CA GLN A 91 19.00 12.20 -10.69
C GLN A 91 17.73 11.41 -10.29
N MET A 92 17.84 10.45 -9.35
CA MET A 92 16.67 9.75 -8.81
C MET A 92 15.66 10.75 -8.25
N ALA A 93 16.10 11.64 -7.36
CA ALA A 93 15.25 12.65 -6.75
C ALA A 93 14.65 13.62 -7.79
N GLN A 94 15.45 14.13 -8.72
CA GLN A 94 14.99 15.03 -9.78
C GLN A 94 13.99 14.38 -10.76
N ARG A 95 14.01 13.05 -10.86
CA ARG A 95 13.08 12.26 -11.66
C ARG A 95 11.86 11.76 -10.88
N GLY A 96 11.70 12.16 -9.61
CA GLY A 96 10.50 11.92 -8.82
C GLY A 96 10.49 10.65 -8.00
N ILE A 97 11.58 9.92 -7.92
CA ILE A 97 11.77 8.86 -6.93
C ILE A 97 11.86 9.54 -5.57
N ASN A 98 10.96 9.23 -4.64
CA ASN A 98 10.94 9.83 -3.31
C ASN A 98 11.39 8.88 -2.20
N ILE A 99 11.49 7.58 -2.49
CA ILE A 99 12.03 6.55 -1.60
C ILE A 99 12.91 5.57 -2.36
N VAL A 100 14.02 5.15 -1.76
CA VAL A 100 14.92 4.14 -2.32
C VAL A 100 14.90 2.92 -1.41
N ARG A 101 14.49 1.76 -1.96
CA ARG A 101 14.65 0.47 -1.29
C ARG A 101 16.06 -0.05 -1.51
N VAL A 102 16.76 -0.35 -0.42
CA VAL A 102 18.18 -0.73 -0.42
C VAL A 102 18.35 -2.15 0.07
N PRO A 103 18.58 -3.10 -0.82
CA PRO A 103 18.98 -4.45 -0.46
C PRO A 103 20.29 -4.50 0.33
N ILE A 104 20.25 -5.09 1.52
CA ILE A 104 21.38 -5.38 2.40
C ILE A 104 21.39 -6.87 2.76
N SER A 105 22.43 -7.37 3.45
CA SER A 105 22.45 -8.73 3.97
C SER A 105 22.60 -8.76 5.48
N THR A 106 22.06 -9.81 6.13
CA THR A 106 22.32 -10.04 7.56
C THR A 106 23.82 -10.12 7.85
N GLN A 107 24.57 -10.80 7.00
CA GLN A 107 26.02 -10.87 7.13
C GLN A 107 26.68 -9.49 7.20
N LEU A 108 26.33 -8.59 6.29
CA LEU A 108 26.88 -7.23 6.29
C LEU A 108 26.58 -6.49 7.59
N LEU A 109 25.33 -6.61 8.10
CA LEU A 109 24.97 -5.97 9.36
C LEU A 109 25.76 -6.52 10.55
N LEU A 110 26.02 -7.83 10.57
CA LEU A 110 26.85 -8.47 11.61
C LEU A 110 28.33 -8.08 11.49
N GLU A 111 28.86 -7.98 10.28
CA GLU A 111 30.20 -7.48 10.02
C GLU A 111 30.35 -6.06 10.55
N TRP A 112 29.44 -5.15 10.18
CA TRP A 112 29.43 -3.78 10.68
C TRP A 112 29.27 -3.69 12.20
N LYS A 113 28.38 -4.50 12.79
CA LYS A 113 28.22 -4.62 14.25
C LYS A 113 29.52 -5.02 14.96
N ALA A 114 30.31 -5.89 14.33
CA ALA A 114 31.62 -6.33 14.84
C ALA A 114 32.75 -5.34 14.54
N GLY A 115 32.46 -4.19 13.93
CA GLY A 115 33.47 -3.23 13.47
C GLY A 115 34.29 -3.70 12.26
N GLN A 116 33.82 -4.72 11.59
CA GLN A 116 34.45 -5.29 10.39
C GLN A 116 33.90 -4.53 9.17
N THR A 117 34.75 -3.76 8.53
CA THR A 117 34.42 -3.01 7.32
C THR A 117 35.43 -3.34 6.22
N ILE A 118 35.03 -3.18 4.99
CA ILE A 118 35.91 -3.36 3.82
C ILE A 118 36.14 -2.03 3.10
N ARG A 119 37.26 -1.91 2.39
CA ARG A 119 37.42 -0.87 1.38
C ARG A 119 36.67 -1.33 0.13
N PRO A 120 35.58 -0.64 -0.27
CA PRO A 120 34.79 -1.08 -1.42
C PRO A 120 35.54 -0.81 -2.73
N ASN A 121 35.20 -1.58 -3.77
CA ASN A 121 35.71 -1.36 -5.12
C ASN A 121 34.91 -0.24 -5.79
N VAL A 122 35.30 1.01 -5.53
CA VAL A 122 34.72 2.21 -6.15
C VAL A 122 35.75 2.91 -7.03
N ASN A 123 35.30 3.51 -8.11
CA ASN A 123 36.15 4.30 -8.99
C ASN A 123 36.35 5.71 -8.38
N THR A 124 37.43 5.94 -7.69
CA THR A 124 37.74 7.22 -7.03
C THR A 124 38.09 8.37 -7.99
N TYR A 125 38.31 8.08 -9.28
CA TYR A 125 38.37 9.12 -10.30
C TYR A 125 36.99 9.72 -10.60
N VAL A 126 35.96 8.92 -10.54
CA VAL A 126 34.54 9.32 -10.76
C VAL A 126 33.89 9.75 -9.45
N ASN A 127 34.32 9.17 -8.32
CA ASN A 127 33.85 9.43 -6.96
C ASN A 127 35.03 9.84 -6.04
N PRO A 128 35.66 11.01 -6.23
CA PRO A 128 36.80 11.39 -5.43
C PRO A 128 36.50 11.58 -3.93
N GLU A 129 35.23 11.88 -3.59
CA GLU A 129 34.69 12.00 -2.23
C GLU A 129 34.66 10.67 -1.47
N LEU A 130 34.71 9.56 -2.18
CA LEU A 130 34.70 8.22 -1.58
C LEU A 130 36.14 7.66 -1.35
N ASP A 131 37.18 8.41 -1.73
CA ASP A 131 38.56 7.91 -1.57
C ASP A 131 38.90 7.73 -0.08
N GLY A 132 39.40 6.56 0.25
CA GLY A 132 39.75 6.18 1.61
C GLY A 132 38.61 5.77 2.50
N LEU A 133 37.35 5.89 2.08
CA LEU A 133 36.17 5.45 2.84
C LEU A 133 36.01 3.93 2.81
N ASN A 134 35.58 3.37 3.94
CA ASN A 134 35.09 1.99 3.99
C ASN A 134 33.61 1.94 3.60
N ASN A 135 33.09 0.73 3.40
CA ASN A 135 31.71 0.53 2.92
C ASN A 135 30.62 1.07 3.85
N LEU A 136 30.82 1.10 5.16
CA LEU A 136 29.88 1.71 6.11
C LEU A 136 29.92 3.25 5.99
N GLN A 137 31.12 3.82 5.82
CA GLN A 137 31.26 5.27 5.60
C GLN A 137 30.70 5.71 4.25
N VAL A 138 30.78 4.87 3.21
CA VAL A 138 30.09 5.13 1.93
C VAL A 138 28.56 5.14 2.13
N PHE A 139 28.04 4.23 2.93
CA PHE A 139 26.61 4.21 3.26
C PHE A 139 26.19 5.46 4.06
N ASP A 140 26.97 5.86 5.09
CA ASP A 140 26.74 7.09 5.85
C ASP A 140 26.76 8.34 4.95
N HIS A 141 27.73 8.42 4.02
CA HIS A 141 27.83 9.52 3.06
C HIS A 141 26.61 9.56 2.11
N TRP A 142 26.17 8.40 1.63
CA TRP A 142 24.99 8.34 0.77
C TRP A 142 23.70 8.74 1.51
N LEU A 143 23.54 8.39 2.79
CA LEU A 143 22.40 8.86 3.59
C LEU A 143 22.37 10.39 3.70
N ALA A 144 23.54 11.03 3.87
CA ALA A 144 23.61 12.49 3.87
C ALA A 144 23.23 13.10 2.51
N LEU A 145 23.55 12.45 1.39
CA LEU A 145 23.07 12.87 0.07
C LEU A 145 21.55 12.68 -0.07
N CYS A 146 20.99 11.60 0.49
CA CYS A 146 19.54 11.41 0.50
C CYS A 146 18.82 12.53 1.26
N GLU A 147 19.32 12.91 2.44
CA GLU A 147 18.82 14.04 3.20
C GLU A 147 18.92 15.35 2.41
N GLU A 148 20.08 15.64 1.76
CA GLU A 148 20.29 16.83 0.93
C GLU A 148 19.30 16.93 -0.24
N TYR A 149 18.94 15.78 -0.85
CA TYR A 149 18.05 15.73 -2.02
C TYR A 149 16.58 15.38 -1.69
N GLY A 150 16.22 15.30 -0.40
CA GLY A 150 14.84 15.02 0.05
C GLY A 150 14.36 13.61 -0.28
N LEU A 151 15.29 12.65 -0.38
CA LEU A 151 15.02 11.22 -0.57
C LEU A 151 14.85 10.53 0.77
N LYS A 152 13.86 9.63 0.88
CA LYS A 152 13.76 8.71 2.01
C LYS A 152 14.28 7.32 1.62
N VAL A 153 14.59 6.52 2.63
CA VAL A 153 15.26 5.22 2.49
C VAL A 153 14.45 4.15 3.21
N MET A 154 14.30 3.01 2.54
CA MET A 154 13.81 1.76 3.09
C MET A 154 14.93 0.72 3.02
N LEU A 155 15.28 0.13 4.14
CA LEU A 155 16.25 -0.97 4.19
C LEU A 155 15.54 -2.30 4.03
N ASP A 156 16.11 -3.19 3.23
CA ASP A 156 15.62 -4.54 2.99
C ASP A 156 16.71 -5.57 3.32
N VAL A 157 16.44 -6.52 4.24
CA VAL A 157 17.32 -7.68 4.36
C VAL A 157 17.03 -8.67 3.24
N HIS A 158 17.75 -8.50 2.17
CA HIS A 158 17.58 -9.25 0.93
C HIS A 158 18.03 -10.71 1.04
N SER A 159 19.08 -10.96 1.83
CA SER A 159 19.68 -12.28 1.99
C SER A 159 20.32 -12.47 3.36
N ALA A 160 20.51 -13.72 3.76
CA ALA A 160 21.28 -14.05 4.97
C ALA A 160 22.77 -13.73 4.77
N GLU A 161 23.37 -14.24 3.69
CA GLU A 161 24.78 -14.01 3.34
C GLU A 161 24.93 -12.90 2.29
N ALA A 162 26.05 -12.20 2.27
CA ALA A 162 26.43 -11.23 1.26
C ALA A 162 26.89 -11.99 -0.01
N ASP A 163 25.94 -12.28 -0.89
CA ASP A 163 26.09 -13.09 -2.09
C ASP A 163 25.23 -12.55 -3.23
N ASN A 164 25.76 -12.53 -4.45
CA ASN A 164 25.07 -12.05 -5.63
C ASN A 164 23.85 -12.91 -6.01
N SER A 165 23.76 -14.14 -5.46
CA SER A 165 22.61 -15.04 -5.59
C SER A 165 21.92 -15.31 -4.25
N GLY A 166 22.20 -14.51 -3.22
CA GLY A 166 21.72 -14.75 -1.85
C GLY A 166 20.20 -14.73 -1.71
N HIS A 167 19.50 -14.00 -2.58
CA HIS A 167 18.04 -13.94 -2.64
C HIS A 167 17.37 -15.28 -2.99
N VAL A 168 18.08 -16.16 -3.71
CA VAL A 168 17.56 -17.50 -4.08
C VAL A 168 17.39 -18.42 -2.84
N TYR A 169 17.94 -18.03 -1.69
CA TYR A 169 17.82 -18.84 -0.46
C TYR A 169 16.52 -18.46 0.30
N PRO A 170 15.64 -19.43 0.57
CA PRO A 170 14.24 -19.15 0.89
C PRO A 170 13.97 -18.48 2.24
N VAL A 171 14.90 -18.59 3.20
CA VAL A 171 14.68 -18.17 4.59
C VAL A 171 15.75 -17.20 5.07
N TRP A 172 15.55 -16.59 6.24
CA TRP A 172 16.37 -15.50 6.81
C TRP A 172 17.56 -16.00 7.65
N TRP A 173 17.83 -17.31 7.64
CA TRP A 173 19.04 -17.90 8.23
C TRP A 173 19.73 -18.81 7.22
N LYS A 174 21.07 -18.91 7.29
CA LYS A 174 21.84 -19.79 6.40
C LYS A 174 23.21 -20.05 7.02
N GLY A 175 23.66 -21.32 7.01
CA GLY A 175 24.99 -21.68 7.51
C GLY A 175 25.20 -21.31 8.97
N SER A 176 26.12 -20.39 9.24
CA SER A 176 26.41 -19.89 10.59
C SER A 176 25.50 -18.74 11.03
N ILE A 177 24.72 -18.16 10.11
CA ILE A 177 23.78 -17.09 10.41
C ILE A 177 22.48 -17.69 10.91
N THR A 178 22.21 -17.53 12.19
CA THR A 178 21.01 -18.02 12.88
C THR A 178 19.86 -17.03 12.80
N PRO A 179 18.59 -17.44 13.07
CA PRO A 179 17.47 -16.51 13.19
C PRO A 179 17.71 -15.40 14.22
N GLU A 180 18.35 -15.73 15.35
CA GLU A 180 18.67 -14.70 16.36
C GLU A 180 19.68 -13.67 15.85
N GLN A 181 20.65 -14.09 15.06
CA GLN A 181 21.61 -13.17 14.45
C GLN A 181 20.96 -12.26 13.40
N PHE A 182 19.94 -12.75 12.67
CA PHE A 182 19.11 -11.93 11.81
C PHE A 182 18.41 -10.82 12.60
N PHE A 183 17.77 -11.13 13.72
CA PHE A 183 17.16 -10.13 14.58
C PHE A 183 18.18 -9.14 15.15
N GLN A 184 19.35 -9.62 15.57
CA GLN A 184 20.43 -8.76 16.06
C GLN A 184 21.01 -7.84 14.98
N GLY A 185 21.00 -8.23 13.73
CA GLY A 185 21.34 -7.36 12.60
C GLY A 185 20.37 -6.18 12.52
N TRP A 186 19.07 -6.45 12.58
CA TRP A 186 18.04 -5.42 12.60
C TRP A 186 18.13 -4.49 13.82
N GLU A 187 18.32 -5.03 15.01
CA GLU A 187 18.50 -4.23 16.24
C GLU A 187 19.72 -3.30 16.13
N TRP A 188 20.82 -3.78 15.55
CA TRP A 188 22.04 -3.00 15.41
C TRP A 188 21.86 -1.81 14.45
N ILE A 189 21.32 -2.04 13.25
CA ILE A 189 21.16 -0.98 12.25
C ILE A 189 20.14 0.06 12.72
N THR A 190 19.04 -0.39 13.35
CA THR A 190 18.04 0.49 13.94
C THR A 190 18.65 1.34 15.07
N THR A 191 19.49 0.77 15.93
CA THR A 191 20.17 1.51 17.01
C THR A 191 21.11 2.56 16.45
N ARG A 192 21.87 2.22 15.38
CA ARG A 192 22.83 3.12 14.76
C ARG A 192 22.15 4.37 14.19
N TYR A 193 21.02 4.20 13.52
CA TYR A 193 20.30 5.28 12.81
C TYR A 193 19.00 5.69 13.51
N ARG A 194 18.87 5.44 14.80
CA ARG A 194 17.63 5.63 15.57
C ARG A 194 16.98 7.01 15.42
N THR A 195 17.75 8.05 15.21
CA THR A 195 17.27 9.44 15.09
C THR A 195 17.39 10.00 13.67
N ASN A 196 17.76 9.17 12.71
CA ASN A 196 17.88 9.56 11.31
C ASN A 196 16.54 9.24 10.60
N ASP A 197 15.73 10.27 10.35
CA ASP A 197 14.44 10.19 9.69
C ASP A 197 14.51 10.19 8.16
N THR A 198 15.72 10.12 7.60
CA THR A 198 15.93 9.73 6.20
C THR A 198 15.58 8.25 6.00
N ILE A 199 15.85 7.39 7.00
CA ILE A 199 15.43 5.99 7.00
C ILE A 199 14.06 5.90 7.66
N VAL A 200 13.01 5.67 6.88
CA VAL A 200 11.60 5.67 7.33
C VAL A 200 10.99 4.28 7.40
N ALA A 201 11.63 3.26 6.79
CA ALA A 201 11.03 1.93 6.68
C ALA A 201 12.06 0.79 6.72
N MET A 202 11.62 -0.36 7.24
CA MET A 202 12.39 -1.61 7.32
C MET A 202 11.58 -2.75 6.68
N ASP A 203 12.05 -3.25 5.55
CA ASP A 203 11.50 -4.41 4.86
C ASP A 203 12.20 -5.66 5.39
N ILE A 204 11.46 -6.45 6.14
CA ILE A 204 12.06 -7.41 7.09
C ILE A 204 12.87 -8.49 6.40
N LYS A 205 12.37 -9.07 5.29
CA LYS A 205 13.10 -10.09 4.52
C LYS A 205 12.54 -10.17 3.09
N ASN A 206 13.44 -9.98 2.13
CA ASN A 206 13.13 -10.15 0.72
C ASN A 206 12.69 -11.58 0.40
N GLU A 207 11.53 -11.70 -0.21
CA GLU A 207 11.03 -12.90 -0.88
C GLU A 207 11.18 -14.21 -0.08
N PRO A 208 10.53 -14.35 1.08
CA PRO A 208 10.46 -15.65 1.73
C PRO A 208 9.70 -16.64 0.86
N HIS A 209 10.29 -17.81 0.61
CA HIS A 209 9.72 -18.78 -0.33
C HIS A 209 10.02 -20.23 0.06
N GLY A 210 9.88 -21.13 -0.87
CA GLY A 210 10.14 -22.55 -0.77
C GLY A 210 8.87 -23.39 -0.75
N THR A 211 8.98 -24.60 -1.30
CA THR A 211 7.88 -25.55 -1.44
C THR A 211 7.98 -26.66 -0.37
N PRO A 212 6.96 -27.53 -0.18
CA PRO A 212 7.03 -28.61 0.78
C PRO A 212 8.14 -29.64 0.55
N ASN A 213 8.73 -29.66 -0.66
CA ASN A 213 9.83 -30.57 -1.00
C ASN A 213 11.20 -29.96 -0.72
N ASP A 214 11.27 -28.68 -0.43
CA ASP A 214 12.52 -28.01 -0.14
C ASP A 214 12.98 -28.28 1.29
N PRO A 215 14.28 -28.40 1.56
CA PRO A 215 14.79 -28.62 2.89
C PRO A 215 14.52 -27.47 3.86
N GLN A 216 14.38 -26.25 3.33
CA GLN A 216 13.92 -25.07 4.03
C GLN A 216 12.87 -24.37 3.19
N ARG A 217 11.84 -23.86 3.86
CA ARG A 217 10.76 -23.09 3.24
C ARG A 217 10.22 -22.06 4.23
N ALA A 218 9.64 -21.01 3.73
CA ALA A 218 8.86 -20.09 4.53
C ALA A 218 7.40 -20.56 4.60
N LYS A 219 6.79 -20.52 5.79
CA LYS A 219 5.37 -20.75 6.01
C LYS A 219 4.71 -19.55 6.68
N TRP A 220 3.37 -19.57 6.75
CA TRP A 220 2.58 -18.51 7.36
C TRP A 220 1.41 -19.13 8.11
N ASP A 221 1.50 -19.16 9.45
CA ASP A 221 0.47 -19.73 10.32
C ASP A 221 0.51 -19.10 11.72
N SER A 222 -0.21 -19.67 12.68
CA SER A 222 -0.22 -19.19 14.07
C SER A 222 0.93 -19.74 14.93
N SER A 223 1.82 -20.57 14.37
CA SER A 223 2.93 -21.17 15.13
C SER A 223 4.06 -20.17 15.38
N THR A 224 4.95 -20.54 16.30
CA THR A 224 6.23 -19.85 16.55
C THR A 224 7.41 -20.64 15.99
N ASP A 225 7.16 -21.50 15.01
CA ASP A 225 8.19 -22.30 14.39
C ASP A 225 9.21 -21.40 13.66
N GLN A 226 10.45 -21.89 13.58
CA GLN A 226 11.56 -21.13 13.01
C GLN A 226 11.31 -20.71 11.55
N ASP A 227 10.58 -21.52 10.79
CA ASP A 227 10.25 -21.30 9.38
C ASP A 227 8.95 -20.50 9.16
N ASN A 228 8.27 -20.05 10.22
CA ASN A 228 7.09 -19.20 10.13
C ASN A 228 7.49 -17.73 9.91
N PHE A 229 7.34 -17.26 8.67
CA PHE A 229 7.74 -15.90 8.31
C PHE A 229 6.89 -14.84 9.01
N LYS A 230 5.58 -15.07 9.18
CA LYS A 230 4.74 -14.17 9.98
C LYS A 230 5.33 -13.95 11.38
N TYR A 231 5.71 -15.03 12.07
CA TYR A 231 6.33 -14.94 13.40
C TYR A 231 7.69 -14.22 13.37
N ALA A 232 8.48 -14.45 12.32
CA ALA A 232 9.76 -13.75 12.14
C ALA A 232 9.55 -12.25 11.90
N CYS A 233 8.59 -11.86 11.05
CA CYS A 233 8.24 -10.46 10.81
C CYS A 233 7.75 -9.78 12.10
N GLU A 234 6.85 -10.41 12.86
CA GLU A 234 6.41 -9.90 14.15
C GLU A 234 7.54 -9.70 15.14
N THR A 235 8.47 -10.68 15.20
CA THR A 235 9.60 -10.64 16.14
C THR A 235 10.58 -9.54 15.78
N ALA A 236 10.98 -9.45 14.50
CA ALA A 236 11.86 -8.39 14.01
C ALA A 236 11.21 -7.02 14.18
N GLY A 237 9.96 -6.87 13.73
CA GLY A 237 9.22 -5.61 13.81
C GLY A 237 9.10 -5.09 15.24
N ARG A 238 8.70 -5.93 16.21
CA ARG A 238 8.62 -5.53 17.62
C ARG A 238 9.98 -5.15 18.21
N ARG A 239 11.08 -5.82 17.82
CA ARG A 239 12.44 -5.48 18.28
C ARG A 239 12.91 -4.16 17.68
N ILE A 240 12.64 -3.91 16.40
CA ILE A 240 12.90 -2.64 15.72
C ILE A 240 12.13 -1.51 16.40
N LEU A 241 10.82 -1.68 16.57
CA LEU A 241 9.92 -0.66 17.14
C LEU A 241 10.18 -0.39 18.63
N ALA A 242 10.75 -1.34 19.36
CA ALA A 242 11.24 -1.10 20.72
C ALA A 242 12.44 -0.14 20.78
N ILE A 243 13.19 0.03 19.68
CA ILE A 243 14.34 0.92 19.55
C ILE A 243 13.91 2.25 18.92
N ASN A 244 13.18 2.19 17.80
CA ASN A 244 12.60 3.35 17.11
C ASN A 244 11.13 3.07 16.77
N PRO A 245 10.17 3.63 17.52
CA PRO A 245 8.74 3.35 17.35
C PRO A 245 8.12 3.98 16.09
N ASN A 246 8.89 4.78 15.34
CA ASN A 246 8.38 5.57 14.22
C ASN A 246 8.66 4.94 12.84
N LEU A 247 9.33 3.79 12.80
CA LEU A 247 9.69 3.13 11.54
C LEU A 247 8.53 2.30 11.00
N LEU A 248 8.24 2.43 9.71
CA LEU A 248 7.35 1.49 9.04
C LEU A 248 8.00 0.10 8.98
N ILE A 249 7.21 -0.93 9.27
CA ILE A 249 7.62 -2.34 9.20
C ILE A 249 6.92 -2.99 8.02
N LEU A 250 7.70 -3.43 7.03
CA LEU A 250 7.16 -4.10 5.87
C LEU A 250 7.26 -5.61 6.04
N CYS A 251 6.13 -6.28 5.85
CA CYS A 251 6.03 -7.73 5.84
C CYS A 251 5.62 -8.19 4.45
N GLU A 252 6.52 -8.86 3.76
CA GLU A 252 6.20 -9.53 2.51
C GLU A 252 5.30 -10.76 2.72
N GLY A 253 4.81 -11.33 1.64
CA GLY A 253 4.18 -12.64 1.64
C GLY A 253 5.22 -13.78 1.57
N ILE A 254 4.74 -14.94 1.16
CA ILE A 254 5.55 -16.13 0.90
C ILE A 254 5.25 -16.66 -0.50
N GLU A 255 5.76 -17.85 -0.87
CA GLU A 255 5.48 -18.43 -2.21
C GLU A 255 4.19 -19.24 -2.25
N ILE A 256 3.93 -20.09 -1.25
CA ILE A 256 2.82 -21.04 -1.24
C ILE A 256 1.95 -20.88 0.01
N TYR A 257 0.64 -21.12 -0.13
CA TYR A 257 -0.30 -21.17 1.00
C TYR A 257 -1.22 -22.39 0.86
N PRO A 258 -1.48 -23.18 1.93
CA PRO A 258 -2.33 -24.38 1.86
C PRO A 258 -3.76 -24.02 1.38
N ARG A 259 -4.33 -24.86 0.50
CA ARG A 259 -5.73 -24.77 0.11
C ARG A 259 -6.63 -25.31 1.23
N ALA A 260 -7.92 -24.99 1.17
CA ALA A 260 -8.92 -25.52 2.10
C ALA A 260 -8.85 -27.05 2.19
N GLY A 261 -8.67 -27.58 3.40
CA GLY A 261 -8.50 -29.02 3.68
C GLY A 261 -7.06 -29.53 3.53
N ALA A 262 -6.12 -28.73 3.05
CA ALA A 262 -4.69 -29.03 3.07
C ALA A 262 -4.00 -28.42 4.30
N THR A 263 -2.82 -28.90 4.59
CA THR A 263 -1.94 -28.42 5.68
C THR A 263 -0.53 -28.18 5.14
N TRP A 264 0.33 -27.56 5.93
CA TRP A 264 1.75 -27.37 5.60
C TRP A 264 2.52 -28.70 5.39
N ASN A 265 1.93 -29.84 5.80
CA ASN A 265 2.50 -31.18 5.61
C ASN A 265 1.79 -31.98 4.51
N SER A 266 0.84 -31.38 3.79
CA SER A 266 0.21 -32.02 2.64
C SER A 266 1.22 -32.27 1.53
N PRO A 267 1.17 -33.45 0.85
CA PRO A 267 2.19 -33.78 -0.14
C PRO A 267 2.21 -32.82 -1.32
N ASN A 268 3.40 -32.46 -1.76
CA ASN A 268 3.64 -31.82 -3.05
C ASN A 268 3.89 -32.91 -4.07
N THR A 269 2.83 -33.45 -4.66
CA THR A 269 2.88 -34.62 -5.58
C THR A 269 3.24 -34.23 -7.00
N ASN A 270 3.11 -32.96 -7.34
CA ASN A 270 3.57 -32.42 -8.62
C ASN A 270 4.78 -31.53 -8.36
N PRO A 271 5.96 -31.80 -8.95
CA PRO A 271 7.16 -31.01 -8.73
C PRO A 271 6.96 -29.53 -9.11
N ASP A 272 6.09 -29.23 -10.07
CA ASP A 272 5.88 -27.85 -10.52
C ASP A 272 4.79 -27.15 -9.71
N ARG A 273 3.63 -27.80 -9.48
CA ARG A 273 2.51 -27.23 -8.69
C ARG A 273 1.58 -28.30 -8.14
N SER A 274 1.60 -28.46 -6.81
CA SER A 274 0.67 -29.36 -6.13
C SER A 274 -0.75 -28.77 -6.07
N PRO A 275 -1.82 -29.58 -6.26
CA PRO A 275 -3.19 -29.13 -6.06
C PRO A 275 -3.51 -28.75 -4.59
N ASN A 276 -2.63 -29.07 -3.64
CA ASN A 276 -2.81 -28.75 -2.22
C ASN A 276 -2.47 -27.30 -1.86
N TYR A 277 -1.82 -26.55 -2.74
CA TYR A 277 -1.36 -25.20 -2.42
C TYR A 277 -1.80 -24.16 -3.45
N HIS A 278 -1.96 -22.94 -2.97
CA HIS A 278 -1.99 -21.73 -3.79
C HIS A 278 -0.56 -21.24 -3.96
N TYR A 279 -0.11 -21.13 -5.20
CA TYR A 279 1.20 -20.58 -5.55
C TYR A 279 1.08 -19.12 -5.98
N ASN A 280 2.11 -18.33 -5.69
CA ASN A 280 2.28 -16.99 -6.23
C ASN A 280 3.78 -16.70 -6.42
N TRP A 281 4.12 -15.48 -6.79
CA TRP A 281 5.49 -14.99 -6.74
C TRP A 281 6.08 -15.13 -5.34
N TRP A 282 7.39 -15.29 -5.25
CA TRP A 282 8.11 -15.19 -4.00
C TRP A 282 7.80 -13.83 -3.35
N GLY A 283 7.50 -13.78 -2.08
CA GLY A 283 7.02 -12.58 -1.41
C GLY A 283 5.59 -12.13 -1.76
N GLY A 284 4.95 -12.70 -2.80
CA GLY A 284 3.66 -12.23 -3.31
C GLY A 284 2.41 -12.89 -2.71
N ASN A 285 2.55 -14.00 -1.95
CA ASN A 285 1.40 -14.72 -1.41
C ASN A 285 1.09 -14.28 0.02
N LEU A 286 0.17 -13.36 0.16
CA LEU A 286 -0.33 -12.84 1.43
C LEU A 286 -1.70 -13.40 1.83
N ARG A 287 -2.14 -14.55 1.26
CA ARG A 287 -3.42 -15.19 1.62
C ARG A 287 -3.54 -15.46 3.11
N GLY A 288 -2.42 -15.75 3.76
CA GLY A 288 -2.38 -16.05 5.19
C GLY A 288 -2.77 -14.89 6.10
N VAL A 289 -2.74 -13.65 5.62
CA VAL A 289 -3.13 -12.46 6.41
C VAL A 289 -4.60 -12.51 6.83
N ALA A 290 -5.48 -13.06 5.99
CA ALA A 290 -6.90 -13.17 6.30
C ALA A 290 -7.18 -14.02 7.55
N GLU A 291 -6.37 -15.06 7.81
CA GLU A 291 -6.52 -15.97 8.94
C GLU A 291 -5.53 -15.66 10.08
N HIS A 292 -4.35 -15.20 9.72
CA HIS A 292 -3.21 -14.96 10.61
C HIS A 292 -2.56 -13.60 10.31
N PRO A 293 -3.21 -12.48 10.64
CA PRO A 293 -2.63 -11.15 10.44
C PRO A 293 -1.37 -10.96 11.29
N VAL A 294 -0.44 -10.15 10.81
CA VAL A 294 0.74 -9.72 11.57
C VAL A 294 0.31 -8.82 12.71
N ASN A 295 0.89 -9.04 13.89
CA ASN A 295 0.61 -8.28 15.09
C ASN A 295 1.90 -7.64 15.64
N LEU A 296 2.00 -6.33 15.53
CA LEU A 296 3.13 -5.54 16.07
C LEU A 296 2.87 -5.01 17.49
N GLY A 297 1.75 -5.35 18.10
CA GLY A 297 1.39 -4.89 19.45
C GLY A 297 0.91 -3.46 19.49
N ALA A 298 1.51 -2.63 20.35
CA ALA A 298 1.10 -1.24 20.53
C ALA A 298 1.39 -0.33 19.31
N GLN A 299 2.33 -0.73 18.45
CA GLN A 299 2.71 -0.01 17.23
C GLN A 299 2.12 -0.70 15.98
N GLN A 300 0.87 -1.14 16.04
CA GLN A 300 0.20 -1.76 14.88
C GLN A 300 0.04 -0.78 13.70
N ASP A 301 0.02 0.50 13.98
CA ASP A 301 0.00 1.63 13.05
C ASP A 301 1.35 1.87 12.34
N GLN A 302 2.29 0.94 12.44
CA GLN A 302 3.54 0.91 11.67
C GLN A 302 3.61 -0.24 10.66
N LEU A 303 2.54 -1.04 10.53
CA LEU A 303 2.53 -2.21 9.65
C LEU A 303 2.14 -1.86 8.21
N VAL A 304 2.97 -2.30 7.26
CA VAL A 304 2.70 -2.30 5.81
C VAL A 304 2.89 -3.72 5.28
N TYR A 305 2.02 -4.19 4.39
CA TYR A 305 2.27 -5.44 3.66
C TYR A 305 2.94 -5.15 2.32
N SER A 306 3.96 -5.94 1.97
CA SER A 306 4.82 -5.66 0.81
C SER A 306 4.83 -6.84 -0.17
N PRO A 307 3.82 -6.99 -1.05
CA PRO A 307 3.86 -8.03 -2.08
C PRO A 307 4.87 -7.69 -3.17
N HIS A 308 5.45 -8.73 -3.79
CA HIS A 308 6.20 -8.65 -5.04
C HIS A 308 5.38 -9.25 -6.19
N ASP A 309 5.50 -8.68 -7.37
CA ASP A 309 4.81 -9.19 -8.56
C ASP A 309 5.63 -8.93 -9.83
N TYR A 310 5.72 -9.95 -10.69
CA TYR A 310 6.51 -9.92 -11.91
C TYR A 310 5.75 -10.43 -13.13
N GLY A 311 6.30 -10.19 -14.30
CA GLY A 311 5.73 -10.59 -15.57
C GLY A 311 6.37 -11.85 -16.16
N PRO A 312 5.88 -12.32 -17.32
CA PRO A 312 6.26 -13.59 -17.92
C PRO A 312 7.73 -13.70 -18.35
N LEU A 313 8.45 -12.58 -18.51
CA LEU A 313 9.90 -12.62 -18.81
C LEU A 313 10.76 -12.95 -17.60
N VAL A 314 10.25 -12.77 -16.36
CA VAL A 314 10.92 -13.22 -15.14
C VAL A 314 10.65 -14.71 -14.93
N TYR A 315 9.37 -15.10 -14.99
CA TYR A 315 8.97 -16.50 -14.95
C TYR A 315 7.57 -16.68 -15.56
N GLU A 316 7.40 -17.72 -16.40
CA GLU A 316 6.13 -18.01 -17.06
C GLU A 316 5.12 -18.62 -16.06
N GLN A 317 4.36 -17.78 -15.39
CA GLN A 317 3.32 -18.21 -14.48
C GLN A 317 2.07 -18.70 -15.24
N PRO A 318 1.29 -19.65 -14.71
CA PRO A 318 0.12 -20.21 -15.41
C PRO A 318 -0.93 -19.19 -15.81
N TRP A 319 -1.06 -18.08 -15.11
CA TRP A 319 -2.02 -17.02 -15.43
C TRP A 319 -1.61 -16.15 -16.62
N PHE A 320 -0.39 -16.31 -17.13
CA PHE A 320 0.05 -15.69 -18.39
C PHE A 320 -0.23 -16.57 -19.61
N ALA A 321 -0.69 -17.82 -19.40
CA ALA A 321 -1.09 -18.69 -20.48
C ALA A 321 -2.42 -18.21 -21.10
N GLY A 322 -2.41 -17.80 -22.35
CA GLY A 322 -3.57 -17.26 -23.04
C GLY A 322 -3.66 -15.73 -22.98
N ASP A 323 -4.85 -15.22 -23.26
CA ASP A 323 -5.10 -13.78 -23.15
C ASP A 323 -5.42 -13.41 -21.70
N PHE A 324 -4.76 -12.40 -21.21
CA PHE A 324 -5.01 -11.78 -19.92
C PHE A 324 -5.04 -10.26 -20.04
N ASP A 325 -5.72 -9.61 -19.14
CA ASP A 325 -5.80 -8.16 -19.01
C ASP A 325 -5.74 -7.73 -17.52
N LYS A 326 -5.88 -6.44 -17.25
CA LYS A 326 -5.87 -5.93 -15.88
C LYS A 326 -6.98 -6.55 -15.02
N ASP A 327 -8.16 -6.73 -15.59
CA ASP A 327 -9.32 -7.24 -14.84
C ASP A 327 -9.13 -8.72 -14.46
N SER A 328 -8.65 -9.55 -15.37
CA SER A 328 -8.34 -10.96 -15.09
C SER A 328 -7.20 -11.10 -14.09
N LEU A 329 -6.11 -10.32 -14.24
CA LEU A 329 -5.02 -10.32 -13.26
C LEU A 329 -5.49 -9.84 -11.88
N THR A 330 -6.32 -8.80 -11.82
CA THR A 330 -6.88 -8.31 -10.56
C THR A 330 -7.76 -9.36 -9.89
N ASN A 331 -8.66 -9.99 -10.63
CA ASN A 331 -9.64 -10.91 -10.05
C ASN A 331 -9.04 -12.28 -9.69
N ASP A 332 -8.16 -12.81 -10.54
CA ASP A 332 -7.70 -14.19 -10.45
C ASP A 332 -6.34 -14.31 -9.75
N VAL A 333 -5.53 -13.24 -9.74
CA VAL A 333 -4.18 -13.23 -9.18
C VAL A 333 -4.04 -12.26 -8.02
N TRP A 334 -4.21 -10.95 -8.25
CA TRP A 334 -3.85 -9.95 -7.24
C TRP A 334 -4.83 -9.91 -6.07
N ARG A 335 -6.15 -9.83 -6.33
CA ARG A 335 -7.17 -9.80 -5.26
C ARG A 335 -7.08 -11.00 -4.32
N PRO A 336 -7.04 -12.25 -4.77
CA PRO A 336 -6.97 -13.38 -3.85
C PRO A 336 -5.64 -13.51 -3.12
N ASN A 337 -4.54 -12.90 -3.60
CA ASN A 337 -3.23 -13.03 -2.99
C ASN A 337 -2.85 -11.86 -2.08
N TRP A 338 -3.15 -10.60 -2.46
CA TRP A 338 -2.74 -9.43 -1.68
C TRP A 338 -3.65 -8.21 -1.83
N PHE A 339 -4.30 -7.96 -2.99
CA PHE A 339 -5.05 -6.72 -3.20
C PHE A 339 -6.30 -6.60 -2.30
N TYR A 340 -6.86 -7.71 -1.83
CA TYR A 340 -7.96 -7.71 -0.86
C TYR A 340 -7.60 -6.99 0.46
N ILE A 341 -6.32 -6.93 0.84
CA ILE A 341 -5.84 -6.24 2.03
C ILE A 341 -6.15 -4.74 1.91
N HIS A 342 -5.89 -4.17 0.74
CA HIS A 342 -6.24 -2.78 0.43
C HIS A 342 -7.75 -2.58 0.33
N GLU A 343 -8.46 -3.41 -0.46
CA GLU A 343 -9.91 -3.29 -0.65
C GLU A 343 -10.71 -3.39 0.65
N GLN A 344 -10.23 -4.15 1.63
CA GLN A 344 -10.86 -4.33 2.94
C GLN A 344 -10.34 -3.36 4.01
N ASN A 345 -9.48 -2.42 3.64
CA ASN A 345 -8.91 -1.42 4.54
C ASN A 345 -8.18 -2.06 5.76
N ILE A 346 -7.43 -3.16 5.52
CA ILE A 346 -6.72 -3.90 6.57
C ILE A 346 -5.41 -3.20 6.94
N ALA A 347 -4.61 -2.86 5.94
CA ALA A 347 -3.33 -2.15 6.07
C ALA A 347 -2.91 -1.59 4.72
N PRO A 348 -1.97 -0.64 4.65
CA PRO A 348 -1.39 -0.19 3.39
C PRO A 348 -0.65 -1.33 2.69
N LEU A 349 -0.61 -1.23 1.35
CA LEU A 349 0.23 -2.07 0.49
C LEU A 349 1.37 -1.22 -0.08
N LEU A 350 2.57 -1.80 -0.10
CA LEU A 350 3.69 -1.31 -0.88
C LEU A 350 4.19 -2.46 -1.76
N VAL A 351 4.01 -2.38 -3.08
CA VAL A 351 4.59 -3.37 -4.01
C VAL A 351 6.10 -3.15 -4.03
N GLY A 352 6.82 -3.98 -3.24
CA GLY A 352 8.27 -3.79 -2.97
C GLY A 352 9.14 -4.01 -4.19
N GLU A 353 8.71 -4.91 -5.08
CA GLU A 353 9.36 -5.15 -6.35
C GLU A 353 8.33 -5.36 -7.46
N TRP A 354 8.50 -4.62 -8.54
CA TRP A 354 7.79 -4.77 -9.80
C TRP A 354 8.62 -4.12 -10.92
N GLY A 355 8.58 -4.67 -12.11
CA GLY A 355 9.37 -4.14 -13.22
C GLY A 355 9.71 -5.22 -14.24
N GLY A 356 10.62 -4.89 -15.15
CA GLY A 356 11.01 -5.84 -16.19
C GLY A 356 11.56 -5.17 -17.44
N ARG A 357 11.88 -6.00 -18.42
CA ARG A 357 12.29 -5.54 -19.76
C ARG A 357 11.07 -5.11 -20.54
N LEU A 358 11.16 -3.97 -21.20
CA LEU A 358 10.08 -3.40 -22.02
C LEU A 358 10.37 -3.63 -23.52
N GLY A 359 9.31 -3.90 -24.31
CA GLY A 359 9.37 -4.05 -25.76
C GLY A 359 9.94 -5.37 -26.27
N GLN A 360 10.16 -6.36 -25.39
CA GLN A 360 10.68 -7.69 -25.76
C GLN A 360 9.57 -8.74 -25.86
N ASP A 361 8.53 -8.66 -25.06
CA ASP A 361 7.33 -9.50 -25.09
C ASP A 361 6.10 -8.63 -24.79
N ALA A 362 5.13 -8.61 -25.68
CA ALA A 362 3.90 -7.84 -25.53
C ALA A 362 3.06 -8.23 -24.29
N ARG A 363 3.21 -9.47 -23.78
CA ARG A 363 2.55 -9.93 -22.55
C ARG A 363 3.22 -9.31 -21.33
N GLN A 364 4.56 -9.21 -21.34
CA GLN A 364 5.33 -8.50 -20.31
C GLN A 364 4.92 -7.03 -20.24
N ASP A 365 4.85 -6.36 -21.39
CA ASP A 365 4.47 -4.96 -21.47
C ASP A 365 3.03 -4.74 -20.95
N ARG A 366 2.12 -5.66 -21.30
CA ARG A 366 0.71 -5.64 -20.84
C ARG A 366 0.59 -5.84 -19.34
N TRP A 367 1.30 -6.83 -18.78
CA TRP A 367 1.32 -7.06 -17.34
C TRP A 367 1.84 -5.83 -16.60
N MET A 368 2.98 -5.26 -17.02
CA MET A 368 3.61 -4.12 -16.37
C MET A 368 2.69 -2.89 -16.40
N ALA A 369 2.03 -2.63 -17.54
CA ALA A 369 1.05 -1.56 -17.66
C ALA A 369 -0.18 -1.80 -16.76
N ALA A 370 -0.69 -3.04 -16.69
CA ALA A 370 -1.84 -3.40 -15.88
C ALA A 370 -1.57 -3.20 -14.38
N LEU A 371 -0.40 -3.63 -13.89
CA LEU A 371 -0.02 -3.45 -12.48
C LEU A 371 0.24 -1.97 -12.14
N ARG A 372 0.94 -1.24 -13.03
CA ARG A 372 1.11 0.22 -12.89
C ARG A 372 -0.25 0.92 -12.74
N ASP A 373 -1.19 0.61 -13.62
CA ASP A 373 -2.50 1.26 -13.65
C ASP A 373 -3.33 0.91 -12.41
N LEU A 374 -3.23 -0.34 -11.91
CA LEU A 374 -3.85 -0.74 -10.64
C LEU A 374 -3.30 0.09 -9.46
N MET A 375 -1.97 0.27 -9.41
CA MET A 375 -1.33 1.04 -8.33
C MET A 375 -1.72 2.53 -8.39
N ILE A 376 -1.76 3.12 -9.57
CA ILE A 376 -2.19 4.53 -9.76
C ILE A 376 -3.65 4.72 -9.34
N GLU A 377 -4.55 3.85 -9.78
CA GLU A 377 -6.00 3.95 -9.51
C GLU A 377 -6.34 3.82 -8.03
N ASN A 378 -5.52 3.12 -7.26
CA ASN A 378 -5.79 2.81 -5.85
C ASN A 378 -4.79 3.46 -4.88
N GLY A 379 -3.88 4.30 -5.36
CA GLY A 379 -2.88 4.95 -4.50
C GLY A 379 -1.93 3.96 -3.80
N ILE A 380 -1.64 2.81 -4.41
CA ILE A 380 -0.77 1.80 -3.82
C ILE A 380 0.69 2.24 -3.93
N HIS A 381 1.41 2.18 -2.82
CA HIS A 381 2.84 2.49 -2.74
C HIS A 381 3.65 1.45 -3.49
N HIS A 382 4.84 1.85 -3.99
CA HIS A 382 5.68 0.91 -4.73
C HIS A 382 7.14 1.32 -4.83
N THR A 383 8.02 0.33 -5.07
CA THR A 383 9.42 0.53 -5.47
C THR A 383 9.73 -0.33 -6.71
N PHE A 384 10.14 0.32 -7.80
CA PHE A 384 10.42 -0.33 -9.08
C PHE A 384 11.72 -1.16 -9.01
N TRP A 385 11.69 -2.40 -9.47
CA TRP A 385 12.88 -3.24 -9.62
C TRP A 385 13.41 -3.16 -11.04
N CYS A 386 14.54 -2.49 -11.27
CA CYS A 386 15.37 -1.75 -10.33
C CYS A 386 16.12 -0.62 -11.06
N LEU A 387 16.93 0.13 -10.33
CA LEU A 387 17.82 1.14 -10.92
C LEU A 387 18.94 0.48 -11.75
N ASN A 388 19.44 -0.65 -11.27
CA ASN A 388 20.62 -1.37 -11.74
C ASN A 388 20.45 -1.99 -13.15
N PRO A 389 21.28 -1.64 -14.13
CA PRO A 389 21.21 -2.26 -15.47
C PRO A 389 21.64 -3.74 -15.48
N ASN A 390 22.42 -4.17 -14.49
CA ASN A 390 22.94 -5.52 -14.37
C ASN A 390 22.00 -6.52 -13.67
N SER A 391 20.70 -6.21 -13.52
CA SER A 391 19.68 -7.20 -13.21
C SER A 391 19.42 -8.06 -14.46
N GLY A 392 19.70 -9.36 -14.35
CA GLY A 392 19.78 -10.24 -15.52
C GLY A 392 18.46 -10.48 -16.24
N ASP A 393 17.36 -10.53 -15.50
CA ASP A 393 16.00 -10.82 -15.97
C ASP A 393 15.17 -9.56 -16.23
N THR A 394 15.30 -8.52 -15.39
CA THR A 394 14.50 -7.29 -15.48
C THR A 394 15.19 -6.15 -16.22
N GLY A 395 16.53 -6.12 -16.23
CA GLY A 395 17.29 -4.93 -16.58
C GLY A 395 17.01 -3.78 -15.64
N GLY A 396 17.59 -2.60 -15.89
CA GLY A 396 17.48 -1.44 -15.02
C GLY A 396 16.74 -0.26 -15.61
N LEU A 397 16.55 0.77 -14.78
CA LEU A 397 16.20 2.13 -15.20
C LEU A 397 17.42 2.86 -15.76
N LEU A 398 18.63 2.53 -15.27
CA LEU A 398 19.88 2.97 -15.87
C LEU A 398 20.29 2.02 -17.00
N LEU A 399 21.07 2.56 -17.94
CA LEU A 399 21.78 1.80 -18.97
C LEU A 399 23.16 1.34 -18.46
N ASP A 400 23.84 0.50 -19.21
CA ASP A 400 25.12 -0.13 -18.83
C ASP A 400 26.25 0.87 -18.51
N ASP A 401 26.12 2.13 -18.92
CA ASP A 401 27.05 3.20 -18.57
C ASP A 401 26.86 3.75 -17.13
N TRP A 402 25.81 3.32 -16.40
CA TRP A 402 25.44 3.77 -15.06
C TRP A 402 25.23 5.29 -14.94
N ALA A 403 24.91 5.95 -16.03
CA ALA A 403 24.69 7.40 -16.08
C ALA A 403 23.45 7.77 -16.91
N SER A 404 23.21 7.06 -18.00
CA SER A 404 22.07 7.28 -18.88
C SER A 404 20.87 6.48 -18.42
N TRP A 405 19.67 7.03 -18.64
CA TRP A 405 18.40 6.38 -18.29
C TRP A 405 17.77 5.68 -19.48
N ASP A 406 17.12 4.55 -19.26
CA ASP A 406 16.15 4.00 -20.19
C ASP A 406 14.91 4.90 -20.20
N GLU A 407 14.95 5.94 -21.05
CA GLU A 407 13.91 6.96 -21.11
C GLU A 407 12.55 6.37 -21.52
N THR A 408 12.53 5.29 -22.29
CA THR A 408 11.29 4.62 -22.70
C THR A 408 10.64 3.95 -21.49
N LYS A 409 11.40 3.13 -20.76
CA LYS A 409 10.94 2.45 -19.56
C LYS A 409 10.53 3.45 -18.47
N TYR A 410 11.37 4.45 -18.22
CA TYR A 410 11.06 5.50 -17.25
C TYR A 410 9.77 6.24 -17.60
N ASN A 411 9.66 6.79 -18.82
CA ASN A 411 8.52 7.64 -19.17
C ASN A 411 7.21 6.87 -19.34
N GLN A 412 7.27 5.60 -19.79
CA GLN A 412 6.06 4.82 -20.01
C GLN A 412 5.60 4.07 -18.76
N MET A 413 6.51 3.54 -17.94
CA MET A 413 6.17 2.66 -16.84
C MET A 413 6.28 3.33 -15.48
N LEU A 414 7.44 3.89 -15.11
CA LEU A 414 7.65 4.41 -13.76
C LEU A 414 7.06 5.81 -13.56
N LYS A 415 7.40 6.77 -14.42
CA LYS A 415 7.01 8.18 -14.24
C LYS A 415 5.52 8.43 -14.03
N PRO A 416 4.58 7.74 -14.74
CA PRO A 416 3.15 7.90 -14.49
C PRO A 416 2.71 7.47 -13.09
N ALA A 417 3.42 6.53 -12.47
CA ALA A 417 3.13 6.00 -11.13
C ALA A 417 3.83 6.77 -10.01
N LEU A 418 4.72 7.72 -10.32
CA LEU A 418 5.37 8.55 -9.30
C LEU A 418 4.43 9.62 -8.77
N TRP A 419 4.56 9.92 -7.48
CA TRP A 419 3.72 10.92 -6.82
C TRP A 419 3.95 12.31 -7.39
N GLN A 420 2.89 12.91 -7.93
CA GLN A 420 2.94 14.22 -8.57
C GLN A 420 1.80 15.11 -8.10
N HIS A 421 2.09 16.40 -8.00
CA HIS A 421 1.12 17.44 -7.72
C HIS A 421 1.40 18.68 -8.61
N ASN A 422 0.42 19.14 -9.37
CA ASN A 422 0.54 20.31 -10.26
C ASN A 422 1.77 20.26 -11.18
N GLY A 423 2.10 19.07 -11.71
CA GLY A 423 3.24 18.85 -12.61
C GLY A 423 4.61 18.84 -11.92
N LYS A 424 4.65 18.78 -10.59
CA LYS A 424 5.86 18.61 -9.77
C LYS A 424 5.84 17.27 -9.06
N PHE A 425 6.99 16.66 -8.89
CA PHE A 425 7.14 15.48 -8.06
C PHE A 425 7.11 15.85 -6.57
N VAL A 426 6.50 15.02 -5.75
CA VAL A 426 6.32 15.28 -4.31
C VAL A 426 7.32 14.45 -3.51
N GLY A 427 8.12 15.13 -2.69
CA GLY A 427 9.00 14.49 -1.70
C GLY A 427 8.25 14.08 -0.45
N LEU A 428 8.90 13.23 0.35
CA LEU A 428 8.41 12.81 1.66
C LEU A 428 9.02 13.65 2.80
N ASP A 429 9.98 14.50 2.48
CA ASP A 429 10.61 15.41 3.42
C ASP A 429 9.78 16.70 3.51
N HIS A 430 9.52 17.18 4.74
CA HIS A 430 8.70 18.37 4.96
C HIS A 430 9.41 19.65 4.51
N ASP A 431 10.72 19.74 4.73
CA ASP A 431 11.49 20.97 4.54
C ASP A 431 12.28 20.96 3.23
N VAL A 432 12.82 19.79 2.84
CA VAL A 432 13.67 19.66 1.66
C VAL A 432 12.87 19.24 0.44
N ARG A 433 12.96 20.04 -0.62
CA ARG A 433 12.36 19.69 -1.91
C ARG A 433 12.98 18.42 -2.48
N LEU A 434 12.16 17.59 -3.08
CA LEU A 434 12.68 16.45 -3.83
C LEU A 434 13.57 16.92 -4.99
N GLY A 435 14.84 16.53 -4.95
CA GLY A 435 15.91 17.03 -5.83
C GLY A 435 16.72 18.17 -5.25
N GLY A 436 16.58 18.46 -3.95
CA GLY A 436 17.33 19.46 -3.20
C GLY A 436 16.78 20.88 -3.26
N ALA A 437 17.37 21.79 -2.51
CA ALA A 437 16.89 23.16 -2.34
C ALA A 437 16.72 23.95 -3.67
N GLY A 438 17.52 23.64 -4.69
CA GLY A 438 17.45 24.24 -6.03
C GLY A 438 16.53 23.52 -7.01
N SER A 439 15.75 22.51 -6.55
CA SER A 439 14.93 21.70 -7.44
C SER A 439 13.88 22.52 -8.17
N THR A 440 13.82 22.29 -9.49
CA THR A 440 12.76 22.85 -10.35
C THR A 440 11.70 21.81 -10.72
N THR A 441 11.95 20.54 -10.44
CA THR A 441 11.05 19.41 -10.76
C THR A 441 10.30 18.88 -9.56
N GLY A 442 10.84 19.05 -8.35
CA GLY A 442 10.24 18.54 -7.11
C GLY A 442 9.81 19.64 -6.15
N ILE A 443 8.94 19.25 -5.22
CA ILE A 443 8.46 20.03 -4.08
C ILE A 443 8.64 19.21 -2.80
N SER A 444 8.70 19.89 -1.64
CA SER A 444 8.70 19.26 -0.33
C SER A 444 7.28 18.86 0.09
N LEU A 445 7.15 18.07 1.15
CA LEU A 445 5.85 17.70 1.70
C LEU A 445 5.11 18.92 2.24
N ALA A 446 5.80 19.84 2.91
CA ALA A 446 5.20 21.10 3.35
C ALA A 446 4.69 21.93 2.17
N GLU A 447 5.42 22.02 1.07
CA GLU A 447 4.94 22.71 -0.14
C GLU A 447 3.76 22.00 -0.80
N ARG A 448 3.68 20.67 -0.74
CA ARG A 448 2.52 19.90 -1.23
C ARG A 448 1.26 20.30 -0.50
N TYR A 449 1.36 20.52 0.81
CA TYR A 449 0.25 20.85 1.69
C TYR A 449 0.19 22.34 2.07
N ALA A 450 1.11 23.21 1.57
CA ALA A 450 1.11 24.65 1.83
C ALA A 450 -0.09 25.40 1.25
N GLY A 451 -0.91 24.78 0.45
CA GLY A 451 -2.22 25.28 0.02
C GLY A 451 -3.38 24.43 0.53
N GLY A 452 -3.05 23.40 1.32
CA GLY A 452 -3.97 22.55 2.03
C GLY A 452 -4.14 22.99 3.48
N PRO A 453 -4.98 22.33 4.26
CA PRO A 453 -5.31 22.77 5.62
C PRO A 453 -4.06 22.71 6.51
N GLY A 454 -3.30 23.83 6.51
CA GLY A 454 -2.37 24.09 7.60
C GLY A 454 -3.17 24.24 8.90
N PRO A 455 -2.52 24.26 10.09
CA PRO A 455 -3.18 24.51 11.36
C PRO A 455 -3.86 25.89 11.44
N GLY A 456 -4.44 26.37 10.35
CA GLY A 456 -5.08 27.66 10.15
C GLY A 456 -6.32 27.64 9.27
N ASP A 457 -6.66 26.54 8.57
CA ASP A 457 -7.96 26.47 7.90
C ASP A 457 -9.07 26.25 8.92
N THR A 458 -9.86 27.31 9.12
CA THR A 458 -11.04 27.31 10.00
C THR A 458 -12.34 27.48 9.21
N THR A 459 -12.26 27.49 7.88
CA THR A 459 -13.41 27.63 6.99
C THR A 459 -14.05 26.26 6.79
N ALA A 460 -15.29 26.10 7.19
CA ALA A 460 -16.00 24.86 6.94
C ALA A 460 -16.56 24.82 5.51
N PRO A 461 -16.60 23.65 4.85
CA PRO A 461 -17.25 23.51 3.55
C PRO A 461 -18.68 24.06 3.52
N THR A 462 -19.16 24.43 2.35
CA THR A 462 -20.59 24.71 2.16
C THR A 462 -21.43 23.45 2.42
N ALA A 463 -22.68 23.62 2.81
CA ALA A 463 -23.56 22.46 2.95
C ALA A 463 -23.76 21.75 1.61
N PRO A 464 -23.72 20.40 1.55
CA PRO A 464 -24.05 19.65 0.34
C PRO A 464 -25.49 19.88 -0.12
N GLY A 465 -25.77 19.59 -1.38
CA GLY A 465 -27.14 19.60 -1.89
C GLY A 465 -28.04 18.60 -1.19
N ARG A 466 -29.37 18.81 -1.25
CA ARG A 466 -30.36 17.84 -0.72
C ARG A 466 -30.14 16.49 -1.38
N PRO A 467 -30.02 15.38 -0.62
CA PRO A 467 -29.95 14.05 -1.21
C PRO A 467 -31.24 13.69 -1.97
N THR A 468 -31.07 13.08 -3.13
CA THR A 468 -32.17 12.45 -3.89
C THR A 468 -31.99 10.95 -3.85
N ALA A 469 -33.07 10.21 -3.61
CA ALA A 469 -33.02 8.76 -3.56
C ALA A 469 -33.42 8.13 -4.89
N THR A 470 -32.61 7.15 -5.33
CA THR A 470 -32.91 6.25 -6.45
C THR A 470 -32.83 4.80 -5.97
N ASP A 471 -33.27 3.84 -6.79
CA ASP A 471 -33.21 2.40 -6.52
C ASP A 471 -33.71 2.02 -5.11
N VAL A 472 -34.82 2.64 -4.72
CA VAL A 472 -35.43 2.40 -3.41
C VAL A 472 -36.09 1.02 -3.40
N THR A 473 -35.62 0.15 -2.51
CA THR A 473 -36.13 -1.21 -2.28
C THR A 473 -36.70 -1.34 -0.87
N ALA A 474 -37.09 -2.54 -0.47
CA ALA A 474 -37.51 -2.82 0.90
C ALA A 474 -36.36 -2.67 1.92
N THR A 475 -35.10 -2.83 1.52
CA THR A 475 -33.95 -2.90 2.43
C THR A 475 -32.80 -1.98 2.07
N ALA A 476 -32.91 -1.19 0.98
CA ALA A 476 -31.85 -0.30 0.54
C ALA A 476 -32.38 0.90 -0.27
N ALA A 477 -31.57 1.96 -0.35
CA ALA A 477 -31.78 3.10 -1.22
C ALA A 477 -30.42 3.69 -1.63
N THR A 478 -30.30 4.17 -2.87
CA THR A 478 -29.14 4.91 -3.35
C THR A 478 -29.40 6.40 -3.21
N LEU A 479 -28.52 7.13 -2.52
CA LEU A 479 -28.60 8.56 -2.28
C LEU A 479 -27.58 9.27 -3.18
N ASN A 480 -28.00 10.35 -3.84
CA ASN A 480 -27.16 11.19 -4.69
C ASN A 480 -27.37 12.65 -4.31
N TRP A 481 -26.31 13.46 -4.26
CA TRP A 481 -26.38 14.88 -3.88
C TRP A 481 -25.45 15.76 -4.74
N ALA A 482 -25.69 17.05 -4.75
CA ALA A 482 -24.77 18.01 -5.34
C ALA A 482 -23.57 18.24 -4.41
N ALA A 483 -22.37 18.29 -4.98
CA ALA A 483 -21.13 18.50 -4.24
C ALA A 483 -21.16 19.81 -3.44
N ALA A 484 -20.56 19.77 -2.27
CA ALA A 484 -20.19 20.97 -1.51
C ALA A 484 -18.95 21.63 -2.13
N THR A 485 -18.73 22.89 -1.82
CA THR A 485 -17.51 23.64 -2.17
C THR A 485 -16.82 24.12 -0.90
N ASP A 486 -15.51 24.27 -1.00
CA ASP A 486 -14.65 24.74 0.07
C ASP A 486 -13.49 25.54 -0.53
N ASP A 487 -12.88 26.45 0.21
CA ASP A 487 -11.78 27.27 -0.28
C ASP A 487 -10.46 26.49 -0.41
N VAL A 488 -10.34 25.36 0.29
CA VAL A 488 -9.22 24.43 0.20
C VAL A 488 -9.62 23.13 -0.51
N GLY A 489 -10.79 22.57 -0.16
CA GLY A 489 -11.36 21.40 -0.82
C GLY A 489 -12.09 20.44 0.11
N VAL A 490 -13.12 19.79 -0.42
CA VAL A 490 -13.91 18.77 0.29
C VAL A 490 -13.26 17.41 0.10
N THR A 491 -12.95 16.72 1.19
CA THR A 491 -12.31 15.39 1.17
C THR A 491 -13.29 14.24 1.32
N SER A 492 -14.41 14.46 2.07
CA SER A 492 -15.39 13.40 2.29
C SER A 492 -16.77 13.93 2.63
N TYR A 493 -17.75 13.04 2.55
CA TYR A 493 -19.13 13.28 2.95
C TYR A 493 -19.58 12.26 3.98
N GLU A 494 -20.13 12.73 5.08
CA GLU A 494 -20.77 11.89 6.08
C GLU A 494 -22.28 11.85 5.82
N VAL A 495 -22.82 10.66 5.63
CA VAL A 495 -24.26 10.42 5.46
C VAL A 495 -24.88 10.11 6.82
N LEU A 496 -25.84 10.93 7.23
CA LEU A 496 -26.54 10.78 8.48
C LEU A 496 -27.95 10.27 8.25
N ARG A 497 -28.42 9.38 9.11
CA ARG A 497 -29.77 8.82 9.08
C ARG A 497 -30.49 9.09 10.39
N THR A 498 -31.73 9.52 10.26
CA THR A 498 -32.69 9.67 11.38
C THR A 498 -33.87 8.75 11.13
N THR A 499 -34.34 8.07 12.17
CA THR A 499 -35.55 7.25 12.14
C THR A 499 -36.50 7.74 13.23
N GLY A 500 -37.68 8.19 12.83
CA GLY A 500 -38.65 8.79 13.76
C GLY A 500 -38.06 10.03 14.48
N SER A 501 -38.13 10.06 15.81
CA SER A 501 -37.59 11.15 16.65
C SER A 501 -36.18 10.86 17.18
N ALA A 502 -35.49 9.83 16.72
CA ALA A 502 -34.14 9.50 17.17
C ALA A 502 -33.14 10.55 16.72
N ALA A 503 -32.02 10.67 17.42
CA ALA A 503 -30.90 11.50 16.97
C ALA A 503 -30.31 10.98 15.65
N ALA A 504 -29.82 11.89 14.80
CA ALA A 504 -29.15 11.53 13.58
C ALA A 504 -27.84 10.76 13.87
N THR A 505 -27.64 9.64 13.19
CA THR A 505 -26.41 8.82 13.29
C THR A 505 -25.71 8.77 11.95
N VAL A 506 -24.37 8.83 11.94
CA VAL A 506 -23.57 8.61 10.74
C VAL A 506 -23.71 7.14 10.33
N VAL A 507 -24.14 6.88 9.10
CA VAL A 507 -24.35 5.54 8.56
C VAL A 507 -23.36 5.20 7.44
N GLY A 508 -22.53 6.16 7.03
CA GLY A 508 -21.46 5.97 6.06
C GLY A 508 -20.68 7.24 5.80
N THR A 509 -19.44 7.07 5.37
CA THR A 509 -18.55 8.14 4.89
C THR A 509 -18.06 7.75 3.50
N VAL A 510 -18.10 8.68 2.55
CA VAL A 510 -17.68 8.47 1.16
C VAL A 510 -16.95 9.71 0.62
N SER A 511 -16.02 9.51 -0.31
CA SER A 511 -15.33 10.63 -0.99
C SER A 511 -16.14 11.22 -2.15
N GLY A 512 -17.09 10.45 -2.70
CA GLY A 512 -17.95 10.88 -3.81
C GLY A 512 -19.31 11.39 -3.34
N THR A 513 -20.17 11.76 -4.28
CA THR A 513 -21.51 12.36 -4.05
C THR A 513 -22.64 11.32 -4.14
N THR A 514 -22.32 10.04 -3.95
CA THR A 514 -23.27 8.93 -4.00
C THR A 514 -23.03 7.98 -2.84
N TYR A 515 -24.09 7.50 -2.20
CA TYR A 515 -24.04 6.50 -1.12
C TYR A 515 -25.20 5.51 -1.22
N ARG A 516 -24.92 4.22 -1.10
CA ARG A 516 -25.95 3.19 -1.01
C ARG A 516 -26.23 2.83 0.44
N ALA A 517 -27.34 3.31 0.96
CA ALA A 517 -27.85 2.90 2.27
C ALA A 517 -28.43 1.49 2.20
N THR A 518 -27.94 0.58 3.05
CA THR A 518 -28.41 -0.82 3.15
C THR A 518 -28.87 -1.13 4.57
N GLY A 519 -29.44 -2.33 4.80
CA GLY A 519 -29.92 -2.74 6.11
C GLY A 519 -31.13 -1.91 6.60
N LEU A 520 -31.91 -1.39 5.68
CA LEU A 520 -33.16 -0.67 5.98
C LEU A 520 -34.31 -1.67 6.21
N SER A 521 -35.30 -1.29 7.00
CA SER A 521 -36.53 -2.06 7.20
C SER A 521 -37.56 -1.71 6.14
N ALA A 522 -38.35 -2.67 5.70
CA ALA A 522 -39.42 -2.46 4.73
C ALA A 522 -40.51 -1.51 5.26
N SER A 523 -41.21 -0.84 4.34
CA SER A 523 -42.29 0.11 4.65
C SER A 523 -41.94 1.16 5.73
N THR A 524 -40.68 1.53 5.84
CA THR A 524 -40.15 2.40 6.89
C THR A 524 -39.65 3.70 6.29
N SER A 525 -40.01 4.84 6.90
CA SER A 525 -39.52 6.16 6.51
C SER A 525 -38.23 6.50 7.26
N TYR A 526 -37.21 6.87 6.51
CA TYR A 526 -35.92 7.33 6.99
C TYR A 526 -35.67 8.75 6.49
N THR A 527 -35.10 9.59 7.34
CA THR A 527 -34.64 10.91 6.91
C THR A 527 -33.12 10.89 6.81
N PHE A 528 -32.61 11.29 5.65
CA PHE A 528 -31.17 11.38 5.39
C PHE A 528 -30.75 12.85 5.24
N THR A 529 -29.60 13.17 5.81
CA THR A 529 -28.85 14.41 5.55
C THR A 529 -27.40 14.06 5.26
N VAL A 530 -26.69 14.95 4.61
CA VAL A 530 -25.26 14.79 4.28
C VAL A 530 -24.53 16.02 4.77
N ARG A 531 -23.35 15.86 5.33
CA ARG A 531 -22.43 16.97 5.61
C ARG A 531 -21.08 16.69 4.99
N ALA A 532 -20.42 17.72 4.52
CA ALA A 532 -19.09 17.65 3.95
C ALA A 532 -18.03 17.85 5.04
N ARG A 533 -16.89 17.24 4.84
CA ARG A 533 -15.70 17.42 5.66
C ARG A 533 -14.53 17.77 4.74
N ASP A 534 -13.74 18.78 5.13
CA ASP A 534 -12.46 19.11 4.50
C ASP A 534 -11.31 18.29 5.14
N ALA A 535 -10.09 18.57 4.68
CA ALA A 535 -8.91 17.91 5.20
C ALA A 535 -8.42 18.49 6.56
N ALA A 536 -8.83 19.72 6.93
CA ALA A 536 -8.56 20.32 8.25
C ALA A 536 -9.48 19.76 9.35
N GLY A 537 -10.48 18.94 8.96
CA GLY A 537 -11.46 18.39 9.88
C GLY A 537 -12.66 19.31 10.14
N ASN A 538 -12.76 20.48 9.46
CA ASN A 538 -13.95 21.31 9.54
C ASN A 538 -15.13 20.59 8.89
N VAL A 539 -16.31 20.75 9.47
CA VAL A 539 -17.52 20.06 9.03
C VAL A 539 -18.58 21.07 8.64
N SER A 540 -19.15 20.89 7.49
CA SER A 540 -20.23 21.74 6.99
C SER A 540 -21.50 21.67 7.83
N ALA A 541 -22.38 22.62 7.67
CA ALA A 541 -23.78 22.43 8.03
C ALA A 541 -24.35 21.22 7.25
N ALA A 542 -25.32 20.51 7.87
CA ALA A 542 -25.99 19.43 7.19
C ALA A 542 -26.81 19.92 5.99
N SER A 543 -26.90 19.12 4.95
CA SER A 543 -27.77 19.34 3.80
C SER A 543 -29.25 19.49 4.22
N PRO A 544 -30.10 20.09 3.41
CA PRO A 544 -31.54 19.95 3.59
C PRO A 544 -31.94 18.46 3.67
N PRO A 545 -32.86 18.07 4.59
CA PRO A 545 -33.22 16.69 4.80
C PRO A 545 -33.98 16.10 3.60
N SER A 546 -33.76 14.83 3.34
CA SER A 546 -34.50 14.02 2.34
C SER A 546 -35.16 12.86 3.06
N THR A 547 -36.47 12.73 2.89
CA THR A 547 -37.22 11.59 3.44
C THR A 547 -37.38 10.52 2.38
N VAL A 548 -36.95 9.30 2.70
CA VAL A 548 -37.02 8.12 1.84
C VAL A 548 -37.87 7.08 2.55
N THR A 549 -38.94 6.63 1.91
CA THR A 549 -39.73 5.51 2.42
C THR A 549 -39.39 4.27 1.62
N THR A 550 -38.88 3.24 2.29
CA THR A 550 -38.60 1.94 1.65
C THR A 550 -39.90 1.32 1.15
N THR A 551 -39.78 0.56 0.07
CA THR A 551 -40.96 -0.17 -0.47
C THR A 551 -41.45 -1.21 0.53
N ALA A 552 -42.74 -1.61 0.40
CA ALA A 552 -43.25 -2.72 1.16
C ALA A 552 -42.42 -3.97 0.80
N GLY A 553 -41.93 -4.68 1.79
CA GLY A 553 -41.49 -6.06 1.59
C GLY A 553 -42.70 -6.87 1.11
N ASN A 554 -42.53 -7.75 0.15
CA ASN A 554 -43.56 -8.71 -0.16
C ASN A 554 -43.70 -9.67 1.04
N ASP A 555 -44.42 -9.22 2.07
CA ASP A 555 -44.82 -10.07 3.17
C ASP A 555 -45.95 -11.00 2.71
N ASN A 556 -45.58 -12.18 2.22
CA ASN A 556 -46.43 -13.35 2.43
C ASN A 556 -45.99 -13.95 3.77
N GLY A 557 -46.74 -13.62 4.82
CA GLY A 557 -46.46 -13.92 6.21
C GLY A 557 -45.90 -15.31 6.48
N ASN A 558 -44.63 -15.34 6.79
CA ASN A 558 -44.03 -16.26 7.76
C ASN A 558 -42.66 -15.70 8.16
N GLY A 559 -42.39 -15.58 9.45
CA GLY A 559 -41.30 -14.78 10.01
C GLY A 559 -39.90 -15.12 9.44
N ASP A 560 -39.13 -14.10 9.24
CA ASP A 560 -37.65 -14.04 9.14
C ASP A 560 -36.89 -14.96 8.15
N ALA A 561 -37.55 -15.43 7.08
CA ALA A 561 -36.90 -16.19 6.02
C ALA A 561 -36.62 -15.29 4.81
N GLY A 562 -35.41 -14.72 4.75
CA GLY A 562 -34.94 -13.91 3.61
C GLY A 562 -33.99 -14.72 2.73
N CYS A 563 -34.03 -14.56 1.39
CA CYS A 563 -32.95 -15.02 0.54
C CYS A 563 -32.57 -13.96 -0.51
N SER A 564 -31.30 -14.00 -0.95
CA SER A 564 -30.81 -13.24 -2.08
C SER A 564 -30.24 -14.16 -3.16
N ALA A 565 -30.28 -13.71 -4.41
CA ALA A 565 -29.65 -14.41 -5.52
C ALA A 565 -28.69 -13.48 -6.26
N THR A 566 -27.51 -14.00 -6.62
CA THR A 566 -26.53 -13.32 -7.46
C THR A 566 -26.28 -14.15 -8.70
N TYR A 567 -26.42 -13.54 -9.87
CA TYR A 567 -26.21 -14.19 -11.16
C TYR A 567 -24.88 -13.75 -11.76
N ARG A 568 -24.05 -14.70 -12.17
CA ARG A 568 -22.74 -14.45 -12.78
C ARG A 568 -22.60 -15.28 -14.06
N VAL A 569 -22.24 -14.66 -15.18
CA VAL A 569 -21.77 -15.37 -16.37
C VAL A 569 -20.36 -15.85 -16.10
N VAL A 570 -20.15 -17.16 -16.14
CA VAL A 570 -18.86 -17.81 -15.84
C VAL A 570 -17.99 -17.92 -17.08
N SER A 571 -18.62 -18.20 -18.24
CA SER A 571 -17.94 -18.23 -19.52
C SER A 571 -18.91 -17.93 -20.66
N SER A 572 -18.40 -17.43 -21.79
CA SER A 572 -19.18 -17.20 -22.99
C SER A 572 -18.37 -17.63 -24.22
N TRP A 573 -19.10 -18.11 -25.27
CA TRP A 573 -18.55 -18.51 -26.55
C TRP A 573 -19.49 -18.06 -27.68
N GLN A 574 -19.08 -18.23 -28.92
CA GLN A 574 -19.90 -17.82 -30.04
C GLN A 574 -21.27 -18.53 -30.02
N GLY A 575 -22.33 -17.80 -29.73
CA GLY A 575 -23.70 -18.26 -29.69
C GLY A 575 -24.19 -18.86 -28.37
N GLY A 576 -23.35 -18.87 -27.30
CA GLY A 576 -23.78 -19.42 -26.02
C GLY A 576 -23.00 -18.89 -24.82
N TYR A 577 -23.46 -19.22 -23.62
CA TYR A 577 -22.86 -18.86 -22.35
C TYR A 577 -23.13 -19.92 -21.26
N GLN A 578 -22.29 -19.90 -20.24
CA GLN A 578 -22.50 -20.59 -18.98
C GLN A 578 -22.63 -19.56 -17.87
N ALA A 579 -23.60 -19.77 -16.98
CA ALA A 579 -23.76 -18.91 -15.81
C ALA A 579 -23.93 -19.74 -14.54
N GLU A 580 -23.58 -19.12 -13.43
CA GLU A 580 -23.77 -19.61 -12.08
C GLU A 580 -24.66 -18.64 -11.30
N VAL A 581 -25.56 -19.17 -10.49
CA VAL A 581 -26.39 -18.37 -9.60
C VAL A 581 -26.13 -18.82 -8.17
N THR A 582 -25.67 -17.90 -7.33
CA THR A 582 -25.51 -18.13 -5.89
C THR A 582 -26.79 -17.70 -5.18
N VAL A 583 -27.37 -18.60 -4.40
CA VAL A 583 -28.51 -18.34 -3.51
C VAL A 583 -28.01 -18.31 -2.08
N ARG A 584 -28.30 -17.24 -1.35
CA ARG A 584 -27.88 -17.06 0.05
C ARG A 584 -29.10 -16.86 0.93
N ASN A 585 -29.16 -17.56 2.06
CA ASN A 585 -30.10 -17.25 3.13
C ASN A 585 -29.61 -15.97 3.85
N THR A 586 -30.34 -14.88 3.72
CA THR A 586 -30.09 -13.59 4.35
C THR A 586 -30.89 -13.36 5.63
N GLY A 587 -31.77 -14.32 5.99
CA GLY A 587 -32.56 -14.31 7.22
C GLY A 587 -31.72 -14.79 8.42
N THR A 588 -32.35 -14.68 9.59
CA THR A 588 -31.77 -15.12 10.89
C THR A 588 -32.14 -16.56 11.24
N ALA A 589 -33.07 -17.16 10.49
CA ALA A 589 -33.51 -18.55 10.64
C ALA A 589 -33.12 -19.38 9.40
N ALA A 590 -33.04 -20.71 9.57
CA ALA A 590 -32.84 -21.62 8.44
C ALA A 590 -34.07 -21.61 7.52
N ILE A 591 -33.82 -21.59 6.20
CA ILE A 591 -34.87 -21.79 5.18
C ILE A 591 -34.92 -23.26 4.75
N THR A 592 -36.11 -23.74 4.33
CA THR A 592 -36.31 -25.13 3.89
C THR A 592 -36.36 -25.27 2.37
N GLY A 593 -36.44 -24.14 1.66
CA GLY A 593 -36.43 -24.09 0.21
C GLY A 593 -36.19 -22.68 -0.30
N TRP A 594 -35.90 -22.59 -1.59
CA TRP A 594 -35.70 -21.31 -2.28
C TRP A 594 -36.26 -21.37 -3.71
N THR A 595 -36.65 -20.20 -4.21
CA THR A 595 -37.10 -20.01 -5.60
C THR A 595 -36.41 -18.74 -6.14
N VAL A 596 -35.69 -18.84 -7.25
CA VAL A 596 -35.08 -17.71 -7.96
C VAL A 596 -35.85 -17.48 -9.27
N THR A 597 -36.19 -16.22 -9.53
CA THR A 597 -36.92 -15.84 -10.75
C THR A 597 -36.21 -14.64 -11.42
N TRP A 598 -36.14 -14.65 -12.76
CA TRP A 598 -35.61 -13.54 -13.56
C TRP A 598 -36.27 -13.49 -14.94
N THR A 599 -36.08 -12.38 -15.64
CA THR A 599 -36.46 -12.24 -17.04
C THR A 599 -35.24 -12.47 -17.93
N ALA A 600 -35.27 -13.48 -18.76
CA ALA A 600 -34.25 -13.76 -19.75
C ALA A 600 -34.32 -12.73 -20.90
N PRO A 601 -33.15 -12.26 -21.45
CA PRO A 601 -33.14 -11.42 -22.63
C PRO A 601 -33.85 -12.05 -23.82
N ALA A 602 -34.46 -11.23 -24.69
CA ALA A 602 -35.15 -11.73 -25.87
C ALA A 602 -34.20 -12.53 -26.77
N GLY A 603 -34.64 -13.72 -27.21
CA GLY A 603 -33.84 -14.62 -28.04
C GLY A 603 -32.87 -15.52 -27.26
N THR A 604 -32.84 -15.43 -25.92
CA THR A 604 -32.04 -16.31 -25.05
C THR A 604 -32.84 -17.60 -24.75
N THR A 605 -32.16 -18.77 -24.86
CA THR A 605 -32.72 -20.05 -24.40
C THR A 605 -31.79 -20.71 -23.40
N ILE A 606 -32.34 -21.34 -22.36
CA ILE A 606 -31.60 -22.17 -21.43
C ILE A 606 -31.51 -23.59 -21.99
N ALA A 607 -30.31 -24.06 -22.28
CA ALA A 607 -30.06 -25.37 -22.88
C ALA A 607 -29.93 -26.47 -21.82
N SER A 608 -29.35 -26.16 -20.66
CA SER A 608 -29.16 -27.09 -19.55
C SER A 608 -29.12 -26.32 -18.23
N LEU A 609 -29.55 -26.98 -17.15
CA LEU A 609 -29.50 -26.45 -15.80
C LEU A 609 -29.22 -27.61 -14.83
N TRP A 610 -28.35 -27.35 -13.84
CA TRP A 610 -28.01 -28.32 -12.79
C TRP A 610 -28.13 -27.70 -11.41
N ASN A 611 -28.35 -28.52 -10.41
CA ASN A 611 -28.57 -28.14 -9.01
C ASN A 611 -29.82 -27.27 -8.78
N GLY A 612 -30.82 -27.38 -9.69
CA GLY A 612 -32.10 -26.69 -9.56
C GLY A 612 -33.13 -27.21 -10.55
N ARG A 613 -34.42 -26.92 -10.29
CA ARG A 613 -35.56 -27.29 -11.12
C ARG A 613 -36.03 -26.11 -11.93
N LEU A 614 -35.82 -26.18 -13.23
CA LEU A 614 -36.15 -25.12 -14.19
C LEU A 614 -37.64 -25.17 -14.58
N THR A 615 -38.29 -24.01 -14.62
CA THR A 615 -39.55 -23.75 -15.27
C THR A 615 -39.47 -22.44 -16.04
N THR A 616 -39.95 -22.42 -17.29
CA THR A 616 -39.97 -21.19 -18.12
C THR A 616 -41.40 -20.87 -18.54
N SER A 617 -41.77 -19.58 -18.55
CA SER A 617 -43.02 -19.06 -19.05
C SER A 617 -42.78 -17.77 -19.82
N GLY A 618 -42.79 -17.85 -21.15
CA GLY A 618 -42.33 -16.74 -21.99
C GLY A 618 -40.84 -16.41 -21.73
N THR A 619 -40.56 -15.17 -21.40
CA THR A 619 -39.21 -14.72 -21.01
C THR A 619 -38.92 -14.92 -19.51
N THR A 620 -39.90 -15.28 -18.71
CA THR A 620 -39.70 -15.50 -17.27
C THR A 620 -39.10 -16.88 -17.02
N VAL A 621 -37.98 -16.91 -16.33
CA VAL A 621 -37.29 -18.12 -15.88
C VAL A 621 -37.47 -18.23 -14.37
N THR A 622 -37.88 -19.40 -13.91
CA THR A 622 -38.01 -19.73 -12.50
C THR A 622 -37.23 -21.00 -12.20
N VAL A 623 -36.36 -20.94 -11.20
CA VAL A 623 -35.57 -22.07 -10.70
C VAL A 623 -35.89 -22.30 -9.24
N ARG A 624 -36.26 -23.51 -8.88
CA ARG A 624 -36.47 -23.96 -7.50
C ARG A 624 -35.36 -24.90 -7.07
N ASN A 625 -35.16 -25.00 -5.77
CA ASN A 625 -34.20 -25.92 -5.19
C ASN A 625 -34.49 -27.38 -5.54
N GLU A 626 -33.43 -28.18 -5.53
CA GLU A 626 -33.52 -29.65 -5.45
C GLU A 626 -33.72 -30.07 -3.97
N PRO A 627 -34.20 -31.31 -3.71
CA PRO A 627 -34.41 -31.76 -2.33
C PRO A 627 -33.18 -31.72 -1.43
N TYR A 628 -31.98 -31.79 -2.02
CA TYR A 628 -30.71 -31.84 -1.28
C TYR A 628 -30.10 -30.48 -1.01
N ASN A 629 -30.53 -29.38 -1.66
CA ASN A 629 -29.94 -28.06 -1.53
C ASN A 629 -30.95 -26.96 -1.15
N GLY A 630 -32.15 -27.33 -0.75
CA GLY A 630 -33.19 -26.38 -0.34
C GLY A 630 -32.98 -25.87 1.09
N GLN A 631 -32.41 -26.69 1.98
CA GLN A 631 -32.23 -26.31 3.37
C GLN A 631 -30.93 -25.52 3.54
N LEU A 632 -31.05 -24.25 3.91
CA LEU A 632 -29.92 -23.37 4.15
C LEU A 632 -30.02 -22.75 5.55
N ALA A 633 -28.98 -22.95 6.38
CA ALA A 633 -28.85 -22.27 7.65
C ALA A 633 -28.73 -20.75 7.44
N ALA A 634 -29.00 -19.96 8.47
CA ALA A 634 -28.79 -18.50 8.43
C ALA A 634 -27.39 -18.14 7.93
N GLY A 635 -27.31 -17.24 6.95
CA GLY A 635 -26.05 -16.75 6.39
C GLY A 635 -25.33 -17.70 5.42
N THR A 636 -25.82 -18.95 5.22
CA THR A 636 -25.19 -19.91 4.30
C THR A 636 -25.73 -19.77 2.86
N SER A 637 -24.98 -20.32 1.90
CA SER A 637 -25.29 -20.22 0.47
C SER A 637 -25.27 -21.59 -0.21
N THR A 638 -25.95 -21.69 -1.35
CA THR A 638 -25.84 -22.78 -2.32
C THR A 638 -25.75 -22.20 -3.72
N THR A 639 -25.33 -23.01 -4.70
CA THR A 639 -25.26 -22.58 -6.11
C THR A 639 -25.98 -23.52 -7.03
N PHE A 640 -26.50 -22.97 -8.12
CA PHE A 640 -26.93 -23.74 -9.28
C PHE A 640 -26.36 -23.13 -10.56
N GLY A 641 -26.18 -23.91 -11.59
CA GLY A 641 -25.60 -23.42 -12.84
C GLY A 641 -26.47 -23.75 -14.05
N LEU A 642 -26.22 -23.01 -15.13
CA LEU A 642 -26.94 -23.19 -16.39
C LEU A 642 -26.04 -22.90 -17.60
N THR A 643 -26.39 -23.49 -18.75
CA THR A 643 -25.92 -23.08 -20.05
C THR A 643 -27.07 -22.58 -20.90
N GLY A 644 -26.78 -21.61 -21.77
CA GLY A 644 -27.79 -21.03 -22.64
C GLY A 644 -27.24 -20.50 -23.94
N SER A 645 -28.12 -20.09 -24.86
CA SER A 645 -27.75 -19.39 -26.10
C SER A 645 -28.09 -17.91 -26.02
N GLY A 646 -27.34 -17.06 -26.71
CA GLY A 646 -27.51 -15.60 -26.71
C GLY A 646 -26.59 -14.87 -25.74
N SER A 647 -26.79 -13.56 -25.49
CA SER A 647 -26.06 -12.77 -24.52
C SER A 647 -26.77 -12.78 -23.17
N GLY A 648 -26.11 -13.28 -22.14
CA GLY A 648 -26.75 -13.84 -20.96
C GLY A 648 -26.92 -12.95 -19.73
N THR A 649 -27.11 -11.62 -19.83
CA THR A 649 -27.37 -10.82 -18.63
C THR A 649 -28.87 -10.72 -18.34
N PRO A 650 -29.40 -11.35 -17.26
CA PRO A 650 -30.80 -11.31 -16.92
C PRO A 650 -31.21 -9.96 -16.32
N SER A 651 -32.52 -9.67 -16.36
CA SER A 651 -33.09 -8.54 -15.61
C SER A 651 -34.13 -9.03 -14.60
N GLY A 652 -34.39 -8.26 -13.54
CA GLY A 652 -35.40 -8.56 -12.55
C GLY A 652 -35.13 -9.84 -11.74
N LEU A 653 -33.86 -10.10 -11.40
CA LEU A 653 -33.45 -11.24 -10.55
C LEU A 653 -34.02 -11.09 -9.14
N THR A 654 -34.78 -12.07 -8.70
CA THR A 654 -35.40 -12.14 -7.37
C THR A 654 -35.18 -13.50 -6.72
N CYS A 655 -35.18 -13.54 -5.38
CA CYS A 655 -35.15 -14.77 -4.59
C CYS A 655 -36.31 -14.75 -3.58
N ALA A 656 -37.00 -15.85 -3.47
CA ALA A 656 -38.00 -16.10 -2.45
C ALA A 656 -37.64 -17.36 -1.64
N ALA A 657 -37.60 -17.22 -0.32
CA ALA A 657 -37.35 -18.32 0.61
C ALA A 657 -38.67 -19.04 0.98
N SER A 658 -38.61 -20.33 1.31
CA SER A 658 -39.73 -21.11 1.80
C SER A 658 -39.35 -22.00 2.98
#